data_72baaa2dfd61463c3fc37ed6928bdef6
#
_entry.id   72baaa2dfd61463c3fc37ed6928bdef6
#
_cell.length_a   1.000
_cell.length_b   1.000
_cell.length_c   1.000
_cell.angle_alpha   90.00
_cell.angle_beta   90.00
_cell.angle_gamma   90.00
#
_symmetry.space_group_name_H-M   'P 1'
#
loop_
_entity.id
_entity.type
_entity.pdbx_description
1 polymer ?
#
loop_
_entity_poly.entity_id
_entity_poly.type
_entity_poly.pdbx_seq_one_letter_code
_entity_poly.pdbx_strand_id
1 'polypeptide(L)'
;MEFPVDGVIPQLSEALTLGSAAILVAEPGAGKTTRVPLKLLGSSWLGTRKIVMLEPRRLAARAAAKRMAETLGEEIGETVGYTVRLDRKVSAKTRIEVVTEGILTRRLQNDPELKDTGLVIFDEFHERSLDGDLGLALTLDMRSGLREDLRLLIMSATLDASRLSEHLRGAAVIHATGRMFPVETHYLDKTTRQTISADACKAVQRALHETRQSILVFLPGEAEIRRTEEMLNAANLPSGVVVRPLYGAMGFAEQDAVLKPAPDGVRKIVLATTIAETSLTIEGIGTVIDTGFKRSPRFDPASGMTALETVRVSLASADQRRGRAGRLGPGVCYRLWPEAETRALAAHDQPEILVSDLTPLVLELAAWGVNEPSSLSWLDQPPAAAFAQARDLLKNLDAIDEGITAMGRAMVKVPLHPRLAHMVVKGMALGSGETAAEMAAFLSERDGLGRDAGCNIASRLAATRGQARTRIQASARQIKQILSIKADTTNISEGVLVALAWPDRIAQRRGGDRRYRMSGGGGAILPEHDGLAKQEWLAIATTDGASGDQKIFLAAPLTLAEIEAHFPTHIETIETVAWDSRSQSVTATRARKLSALIIEERPLTDADPQATAAVMAQGIRDMGLRVLPWKEGVTHFKAQVLFLRRLLPEDGWPDLSDEALLPRLDEWLVPYLAGITRKAHLERLDMFAIIKALVPYDLQRQMESLVPSRIEVPSGAHVAIDYETDGDPVIRVRLQEMFGLAKTPSIAKGRAQLRIELLSPAGRPLAVTKSLETFWTNGYPDVRAELRGRYPKHSWPEDPLSAAPVKPRKLR
;
A
#
# COMPACT_ATOMS: atom_id res chain seq x y z
N MET A 1 -13.75 -41.28 33.03
CA MET A 1 -14.79 -40.50 32.33
C MET A 1 -14.56 -40.70 30.84
N GLU A 2 -15.56 -41.17 30.13
CA GLU A 2 -15.47 -41.43 28.70
C GLU A 2 -15.74 -40.13 27.93
N PHE A 3 -14.85 -39.77 27.02
CA PHE A 3 -15.00 -38.54 26.22
C PHE A 3 -15.66 -38.86 24.89
N PRO A 4 -16.38 -37.92 24.27
CA PRO A 4 -17.06 -38.16 22.99
C PRO A 4 -16.14 -38.66 21.87
N VAL A 5 -14.88 -38.23 21.83
CA VAL A 5 -13.93 -38.73 20.87
C VAL A 5 -13.52 -40.19 21.07
N ASP A 6 -13.63 -40.73 22.26
CA ASP A 6 -13.27 -42.13 22.54
C ASP A 6 -14.09 -43.11 21.66
N GLY A 7 -15.37 -42.79 21.38
CA GLY A 7 -16.26 -43.60 20.53
C GLY A 7 -15.86 -43.62 19.04
N VAL A 8 -15.12 -42.61 18.55
CA VAL A 8 -14.73 -42.51 17.14
C VAL A 8 -13.26 -42.85 16.89
N ILE A 9 -12.46 -43.13 17.95
CA ILE A 9 -11.07 -43.54 17.81
C ILE A 9 -10.86 -44.76 16.90
N PRO A 10 -11.64 -45.84 16.98
CA PRO A 10 -11.51 -46.99 16.10
C PRO A 10 -11.66 -46.61 14.62
N GLN A 11 -12.70 -45.83 14.29
CA GLN A 11 -12.94 -45.32 12.93
C GLN A 11 -11.80 -44.40 12.45
N LEU A 12 -11.30 -43.55 13.33
CA LEU A 12 -10.15 -42.67 13.03
C LEU A 12 -8.87 -43.47 12.79
N SER A 13 -8.60 -44.48 13.60
CA SER A 13 -7.43 -45.35 13.43
C SER A 13 -7.51 -46.17 12.13
N GLU A 14 -8.68 -46.65 11.79
CA GLU A 14 -8.96 -47.35 10.52
C GLU A 14 -8.74 -46.40 9.34
N ALA A 15 -9.32 -45.19 9.36
CA ALA A 15 -9.15 -44.20 8.31
C ALA A 15 -7.67 -43.82 8.07
N LEU A 16 -6.86 -43.68 9.14
CA LEU A 16 -5.43 -43.42 9.05
C LEU A 16 -4.61 -44.66 8.64
N THR A 17 -5.17 -45.87 8.79
CA THR A 17 -4.54 -47.13 8.34
C THR A 17 -4.76 -47.32 6.84
N LEU A 18 -6.00 -47.13 6.37
CA LEU A 18 -6.39 -47.32 4.96
C LEU A 18 -5.96 -46.17 4.08
N GLY A 19 -6.07 -44.94 4.61
CA GLY A 19 -5.69 -43.69 3.96
C GLY A 19 -4.53 -43.01 4.66
N SER A 20 -3.93 -42.05 4.01
CA SER A 20 -2.82 -41.29 4.57
C SER A 20 -3.23 -39.95 5.22
N ALA A 21 -4.54 -39.61 5.18
CA ALA A 21 -5.08 -38.41 5.81
C ALA A 21 -6.50 -38.66 6.36
N ALA A 22 -6.81 -37.95 7.46
CA ALA A 22 -8.16 -37.94 8.04
C ALA A 22 -8.47 -36.55 8.61
N ILE A 23 -9.76 -36.25 8.73
CA ILE A 23 -10.29 -35.03 9.32
C ILE A 23 -11.22 -35.43 10.49
N LEU A 24 -10.92 -34.90 11.68
CA LEU A 24 -11.77 -35.08 12.86
C LEU A 24 -12.50 -33.77 13.17
N VAL A 25 -13.79 -33.76 13.03
CA VAL A 25 -14.67 -32.66 13.44
C VAL A 25 -15.22 -32.97 14.80
N ALA A 26 -14.87 -32.18 15.81
CA ALA A 26 -15.29 -32.39 17.16
C ALA A 26 -15.47 -31.08 17.91
N GLU A 27 -16.57 -30.94 18.62
CA GLU A 27 -16.85 -29.77 19.45
C GLU A 27 -15.79 -29.54 20.52
N PRO A 28 -15.59 -28.29 20.96
CA PRO A 28 -14.71 -28.00 22.08
C PRO A 28 -15.09 -28.76 23.34
N GLY A 29 -14.12 -29.42 23.98
CA GLY A 29 -14.38 -30.26 25.17
C GLY A 29 -14.64 -31.72 24.87
N ALA A 30 -14.74 -32.12 23.61
CA ALA A 30 -14.89 -33.55 23.24
C ALA A 30 -13.65 -34.40 23.53
N GLY A 31 -12.51 -33.81 23.94
CA GLY A 31 -11.27 -34.52 24.28
C GLY A 31 -10.32 -34.68 23.11
N LYS A 32 -10.57 -34.02 21.95
CA LYS A 32 -9.76 -34.16 20.73
C LYS A 32 -8.26 -33.94 21.00
N THR A 33 -7.87 -32.83 21.60
CA THR A 33 -6.50 -32.40 21.84
C THR A 33 -5.70 -33.34 22.75
N THR A 34 -6.33 -33.90 23.79
CA THR A 34 -5.61 -34.65 24.82
C THR A 34 -5.81 -36.17 24.77
N ARG A 35 -6.88 -36.64 24.09
CA ARG A 35 -7.19 -38.10 24.03
C ARG A 35 -6.72 -38.71 22.72
N VAL A 36 -6.98 -38.05 21.60
CA VAL A 36 -6.66 -38.57 20.27
C VAL A 36 -5.18 -38.92 20.10
N PRO A 37 -4.19 -38.04 20.43
CA PRO A 37 -2.78 -38.39 20.28
C PRO A 37 -2.37 -39.59 21.15
N LEU A 38 -2.86 -39.63 22.39
CA LEU A 38 -2.57 -40.75 23.31
C LEU A 38 -3.11 -42.08 22.78
N LYS A 39 -4.30 -42.09 22.24
CA LYS A 39 -4.95 -43.30 21.71
C LYS A 39 -4.32 -43.80 20.43
N LEU A 40 -3.87 -42.89 19.58
CA LEU A 40 -3.16 -43.22 18.33
C LEU A 40 -1.71 -43.68 18.55
N LEU A 41 -1.14 -43.45 19.73
CA LEU A 41 0.24 -43.86 20.06
C LEU A 41 0.45 -45.36 19.90
N GLY A 42 -0.57 -46.19 20.16
CA GLY A 42 -0.55 -47.64 20.03
C GLY A 42 -0.83 -48.19 18.63
N SER A 43 -1.02 -47.33 17.63
CA SER A 43 -1.33 -47.76 16.25
C SER A 43 -0.16 -48.50 15.61
N SER A 44 -0.41 -49.60 14.94
CA SER A 44 0.62 -50.45 14.30
C SER A 44 1.43 -49.70 13.23
N TRP A 45 0.78 -48.85 12.46
CA TRP A 45 1.40 -48.02 11.43
C TRP A 45 2.37 -46.94 11.96
N LEU A 46 2.21 -46.57 13.24
CA LEU A 46 3.11 -45.57 13.87
C LEU A 46 4.45 -46.19 14.26
N GLY A 47 4.46 -47.44 14.72
CA GLY A 47 5.67 -48.15 15.18
C GLY A 47 6.35 -47.37 16.31
N THR A 48 7.68 -47.15 16.18
CA THR A 48 8.49 -46.36 17.11
C THR A 48 8.53 -44.87 16.79
N ARG A 49 7.88 -44.42 15.70
CA ARG A 49 7.90 -43.02 15.26
C ARG A 49 7.06 -42.12 16.16
N LYS A 50 7.33 -40.83 16.06
CA LYS A 50 6.68 -39.79 16.87
C LYS A 50 5.40 -39.28 16.25
N ILE A 51 4.54 -38.77 17.10
CA ILE A 51 3.43 -37.88 16.74
C ILE A 51 3.89 -36.43 16.98
N VAL A 52 3.81 -35.60 15.98
CA VAL A 52 3.99 -34.16 16.09
C VAL A 52 2.63 -33.50 16.01
N MET A 53 2.21 -32.81 17.07
CA MET A 53 0.91 -32.15 17.15
C MET A 53 1.09 -30.64 17.20
N LEU A 54 0.49 -29.93 16.27
CA LEU A 54 0.51 -28.49 16.18
C LEU A 54 -0.64 -27.90 16.99
N GLU A 55 -0.28 -26.90 17.79
CA GLU A 55 -1.22 -26.03 18.50
C GLU A 55 -0.94 -24.56 18.14
N PRO A 56 -1.95 -23.75 17.86
CA PRO A 56 -1.72 -22.36 17.41
C PRO A 56 -1.14 -21.47 18.51
N ARG A 57 -1.29 -21.86 19.78
CA ARG A 57 -0.92 -21.00 20.91
C ARG A 57 0.01 -21.69 21.90
N ARG A 58 1.06 -20.99 22.30
CA ARG A 58 2.09 -21.50 23.26
C ARG A 58 1.47 -22.02 24.56
N LEU A 59 0.50 -21.29 25.11
CA LEU A 59 -0.16 -21.70 26.37
C LEU A 59 -0.94 -23.01 26.18
N ALA A 60 -1.67 -23.13 25.07
CA ALA A 60 -2.42 -24.33 24.73
C ALA A 60 -1.50 -25.53 24.53
N ALA A 61 -0.41 -25.38 23.79
CA ALA A 61 0.57 -26.44 23.57
C ALA A 61 1.16 -26.98 24.91
N ARG A 62 1.52 -26.11 25.83
CA ARG A 62 2.01 -26.50 27.16
C ARG A 62 0.93 -27.17 28.00
N ALA A 63 -0.28 -26.62 28.00
CA ALA A 63 -1.40 -27.18 28.77
C ALA A 63 -1.82 -28.56 28.23
N ALA A 64 -1.85 -28.74 26.92
CA ALA A 64 -2.14 -30.00 26.27
C ALA A 64 -1.09 -31.06 26.61
N ALA A 65 0.20 -30.72 26.48
CA ALA A 65 1.29 -31.62 26.83
C ALA A 65 1.25 -32.01 28.32
N LYS A 66 1.04 -31.03 29.20
CA LYS A 66 0.90 -31.28 30.65
C LYS A 66 -0.27 -32.23 30.95
N ARG A 67 -1.44 -31.97 30.38
CA ARG A 67 -2.62 -32.80 30.61
C ARG A 67 -2.47 -34.23 30.09
N MET A 68 -1.83 -34.41 28.95
CA MET A 68 -1.52 -35.73 28.40
C MET A 68 -0.50 -36.47 29.27
N ALA A 69 0.56 -35.83 29.75
CA ALA A 69 1.53 -36.43 30.66
C ALA A 69 0.86 -36.84 32.00
N GLU A 70 0.06 -35.96 32.62
CA GLU A 70 -0.72 -36.28 33.83
C GLU A 70 -1.67 -37.49 33.60
N THR A 71 -2.27 -37.64 32.42
CA THR A 71 -3.16 -38.76 32.06
C THR A 71 -2.39 -40.09 32.03
N LEU A 72 -1.11 -40.06 31.66
CA LEU A 72 -0.22 -41.21 31.68
C LEU A 72 0.44 -41.44 33.05
N GLY A 73 0.31 -40.52 34.00
CA GLY A 73 0.99 -40.58 35.29
C GLY A 73 2.49 -40.26 35.17
N GLU A 74 2.91 -39.48 34.17
CA GLU A 74 4.30 -39.19 33.84
C GLU A 74 4.62 -37.71 34.01
N GLU A 75 5.90 -37.38 34.10
CA GLU A 75 6.42 -36.01 34.00
C GLU A 75 6.47 -35.56 32.54
N ILE A 76 6.30 -34.23 32.32
CA ILE A 76 6.45 -33.65 30.96
C ILE A 76 7.90 -33.81 30.53
N GLY A 77 8.07 -34.36 29.31
CA GLY A 77 9.38 -34.64 28.71
C GLY A 77 9.71 -36.12 28.65
N GLU A 78 8.85 -36.96 29.26
CA GLU A 78 8.93 -38.41 29.06
C GLU A 78 8.20 -38.82 27.76
N THR A 79 7.12 -39.56 27.82
CA THR A 79 6.36 -39.95 26.62
C THR A 79 5.75 -38.75 25.91
N VAL A 80 5.33 -37.74 26.65
CA VAL A 80 4.74 -36.50 26.12
C VAL A 80 5.65 -35.33 26.44
N GLY A 81 6.02 -34.55 25.43
CA GLY A 81 6.78 -33.31 25.59
C GLY A 81 6.23 -32.19 24.74
N TYR A 82 6.82 -31.01 24.83
CA TYR A 82 6.50 -29.86 24.00
C TYR A 82 7.73 -29.07 23.57
N THR A 83 7.59 -28.41 22.44
CA THR A 83 8.55 -27.39 21.95
C THR A 83 7.78 -26.16 21.50
N VAL A 84 7.99 -25.05 22.17
CA VAL A 84 7.44 -23.73 21.81
C VAL A 84 8.56 -22.70 21.76
N ARG A 85 8.29 -21.52 21.24
CA ARG A 85 9.28 -20.43 21.23
C ARG A 85 9.77 -20.16 22.66
N LEU A 86 11.05 -20.22 22.89
CA LEU A 86 11.77 -19.97 24.17
C LEU A 86 11.63 -21.05 25.25
N ASP A 87 10.88 -22.15 25.00
CA ASP A 87 10.69 -23.18 26.01
C ASP A 87 10.57 -24.57 25.36
N ARG A 88 11.29 -25.56 25.89
CA ARG A 88 11.31 -26.92 25.38
C ARG A 88 11.46 -27.92 26.54
N LYS A 89 10.57 -28.92 26.57
CA LYS A 89 10.66 -30.07 27.48
C LYS A 89 10.40 -31.34 26.67
N VAL A 90 11.47 -31.95 26.21
CA VAL A 90 11.47 -33.24 25.50
C VAL A 90 12.70 -34.01 25.85
N SER A 91 12.64 -35.34 25.73
CA SER A 91 13.75 -36.26 25.86
C SER A 91 13.81 -37.30 24.75
N ALA A 92 14.74 -38.19 24.77
CA ALA A 92 14.84 -39.33 23.84
C ALA A 92 13.62 -40.27 23.94
N LYS A 93 12.89 -40.25 25.09
CA LYS A 93 11.69 -41.08 25.31
C LYS A 93 10.44 -40.46 24.69
N THR A 94 10.48 -39.17 24.28
CA THR A 94 9.31 -38.43 23.83
C THR A 94 8.77 -38.99 22.52
N ARG A 95 7.51 -39.44 22.56
CA ARG A 95 6.78 -40.04 21.44
C ARG A 95 5.68 -39.09 20.91
N ILE A 96 5.13 -38.25 21.77
CA ILE A 96 4.18 -37.19 21.38
C ILE A 96 4.86 -35.87 21.70
N GLU A 97 5.04 -35.07 20.66
CA GLU A 97 5.60 -33.72 20.84
C GLU A 97 4.60 -32.68 20.37
N VAL A 98 4.14 -31.85 21.32
CA VAL A 98 3.24 -30.74 21.04
C VAL A 98 4.07 -29.52 20.67
N VAL A 99 3.81 -28.94 19.52
CA VAL A 99 4.60 -27.82 19.00
C VAL A 99 3.71 -26.65 18.59
N THR A 100 4.23 -25.43 18.60
CA THR A 100 3.56 -24.34 17.90
C THR A 100 3.86 -24.40 16.40
N GLU A 101 2.95 -23.88 15.60
CA GLU A 101 2.93 -24.03 14.14
C GLU A 101 4.26 -23.67 13.45
N GLY A 102 4.86 -22.52 13.76
CA GLY A 102 6.16 -22.12 13.20
C GLY A 102 7.35 -23.03 13.57
N ILE A 103 7.18 -23.94 14.55
CA ILE A 103 8.21 -24.96 14.87
C ILE A 103 8.18 -26.08 13.82
N LEU A 104 7.01 -26.46 13.29
CA LEU A 104 6.91 -27.45 12.22
C LEU A 104 7.60 -26.95 10.95
N THR A 105 7.33 -25.72 10.52
CA THR A 105 7.98 -25.11 9.35
C THR A 105 9.50 -25.21 9.43
N ARG A 106 10.08 -24.85 10.58
CA ARG A 106 11.54 -24.99 10.81
C ARG A 106 12.02 -26.42 10.79
N ARG A 107 11.24 -27.36 11.30
CA ARG A 107 11.61 -28.78 11.22
C ARG A 107 11.67 -29.26 9.81
N LEU A 108 10.65 -28.95 9.02
CA LEU A 108 10.62 -29.28 7.61
C LEU A 108 11.82 -28.71 6.84
N GLN A 109 12.21 -27.46 7.11
CA GLN A 109 13.40 -26.87 6.51
C GLN A 109 14.73 -27.54 6.91
N ASN A 110 14.84 -28.01 8.16
CA ASN A 110 16.05 -28.68 8.65
C ASN A 110 16.08 -30.19 8.35
N ASP A 111 14.92 -30.84 8.35
CA ASP A 111 14.71 -32.24 8.04
C ASP A 111 13.46 -32.39 7.17
N PRO A 112 13.60 -32.20 5.85
CA PRO A 112 12.49 -32.27 4.92
C PRO A 112 11.78 -33.62 4.91
N GLU A 113 12.44 -34.69 5.32
CA GLU A 113 11.82 -36.00 5.38
C GLU A 113 11.08 -36.27 6.70
N LEU A 114 11.25 -35.47 7.76
CA LEU A 114 10.70 -35.72 9.09
C LEU A 114 10.87 -37.20 9.51
N LYS A 115 12.09 -37.72 9.42
CA LYS A 115 12.41 -39.17 9.53
C LYS A 115 11.80 -39.88 10.70
N ASP A 116 11.81 -39.23 11.88
CA ASP A 116 11.30 -39.78 13.12
C ASP A 116 9.80 -39.61 13.32
N THR A 117 9.09 -38.94 12.38
CA THR A 117 7.68 -38.62 12.52
C THR A 117 6.81 -39.57 11.68
N GLY A 118 5.77 -40.13 12.30
CA GLY A 118 4.80 -41.01 11.65
C GLY A 118 3.43 -40.38 11.48
N LEU A 119 3.13 -39.34 12.27
CA LEU A 119 1.88 -38.61 12.20
C LEU A 119 2.11 -37.11 12.52
N VAL A 120 1.57 -36.27 11.69
CA VAL A 120 1.41 -34.83 11.95
C VAL A 120 -0.05 -34.54 12.20
N ILE A 121 -0.34 -33.89 13.35
CA ILE A 121 -1.69 -33.48 13.75
C ILE A 121 -1.74 -31.95 13.71
N PHE A 122 -2.66 -31.39 12.96
CA PHE A 122 -3.02 -29.98 13.02
C PHE A 122 -4.26 -29.84 13.92
N ASP A 123 -4.10 -29.34 15.14
CA ASP A 123 -5.23 -29.07 16.03
C ASP A 123 -5.69 -27.62 15.87
N GLU A 124 -6.96 -27.39 16.17
CA GLU A 124 -7.67 -26.11 16.03
C GLU A 124 -7.48 -25.44 14.64
N PHE A 125 -7.37 -26.24 13.58
CA PHE A 125 -7.09 -25.77 12.23
C PHE A 125 -8.11 -24.77 11.68
N HIS A 126 -9.31 -24.71 12.27
CA HIS A 126 -10.32 -23.69 11.96
C HIS A 126 -9.90 -22.27 12.34
N GLU A 127 -8.87 -22.06 13.14
CA GLU A 127 -8.31 -20.71 13.40
C GLU A 127 -7.64 -20.12 12.15
N ARG A 128 -7.26 -20.97 11.15
CA ARG A 128 -6.71 -20.57 9.86
C ARG A 128 -5.58 -19.55 10.00
N SER A 129 -4.62 -19.83 10.88
CA SER A 129 -3.40 -19.04 11.03
C SER A 129 -2.51 -19.12 9.80
N LEU A 130 -1.70 -18.08 9.57
CA LEU A 130 -0.74 -18.04 8.46
C LEU A 130 0.27 -19.19 8.54
N ASP A 131 0.81 -19.43 9.75
CA ASP A 131 1.79 -20.50 9.99
C ASP A 131 1.16 -21.90 9.85
N GLY A 132 -0.13 -22.05 10.22
CA GLY A 132 -0.87 -23.30 10.07
C GLY A 132 -1.13 -23.64 8.60
N ASP A 133 -1.59 -22.66 7.81
CA ASP A 133 -1.79 -22.83 6.36
C ASP A 133 -0.47 -23.12 5.64
N LEU A 134 0.62 -22.42 5.98
CA LEU A 134 1.96 -22.70 5.46
C LEU A 134 2.44 -24.11 5.84
N GLY A 135 2.32 -24.47 7.11
CA GLY A 135 2.72 -25.78 7.62
C GLY A 135 1.99 -26.93 6.90
N LEU A 136 0.70 -26.74 6.61
CA LEU A 136 -0.08 -27.71 5.86
C LEU A 136 0.42 -27.80 4.41
N ALA A 137 0.60 -26.66 3.72
CA ALA A 137 1.06 -26.63 2.34
C ALA A 137 2.44 -27.31 2.16
N LEU A 138 3.41 -27.01 3.04
CA LEU A 138 4.73 -27.63 3.03
C LEU A 138 4.66 -29.13 3.39
N THR A 139 3.79 -29.51 4.33
CA THR A 139 3.59 -30.93 4.68
C THR A 139 3.00 -31.71 3.51
N LEU A 140 2.07 -31.15 2.77
CA LEU A 140 1.49 -31.78 1.58
C LEU A 140 2.50 -31.91 0.45
N ASP A 141 3.32 -30.88 0.23
CA ASP A 141 4.40 -30.91 -0.77
C ASP A 141 5.42 -32.00 -0.44
N MET A 142 5.92 -32.02 0.79
CA MET A 142 6.86 -33.04 1.27
C MET A 142 6.28 -34.45 1.16
N ARG A 143 5.00 -34.64 1.52
CA ARG A 143 4.33 -35.94 1.39
C ARG A 143 4.24 -36.40 -0.05
N SER A 144 3.99 -35.50 -0.99
CA SER A 144 3.84 -35.87 -2.40
C SER A 144 5.15 -36.34 -3.05
N GLY A 145 6.31 -35.90 -2.56
CA GLY A 145 7.61 -36.19 -3.14
C GLY A 145 8.53 -37.10 -2.31
N LEU A 146 8.45 -37.05 -0.97
CA LEU A 146 9.44 -37.69 -0.10
C LEU A 146 8.83 -38.67 0.90
N ARG A 147 7.61 -38.45 1.40
CA ARG A 147 7.05 -39.22 2.52
C ARG A 147 5.57 -39.54 2.35
N GLU A 148 5.21 -40.31 1.33
CA GLU A 148 3.83 -40.78 1.09
C GLU A 148 3.26 -41.55 2.29
N ASP A 149 4.14 -42.16 3.09
CA ASP A 149 3.79 -42.94 4.28
C ASP A 149 3.42 -42.06 5.50
N LEU A 150 3.78 -40.77 5.52
CA LEU A 150 3.47 -39.88 6.62
C LEU A 150 1.98 -39.63 6.73
N ARG A 151 1.40 -39.91 7.90
CA ARG A 151 -0.03 -39.67 8.14
C ARG A 151 -0.27 -38.24 8.53
N LEU A 152 -1.43 -37.73 8.13
CA LEU A 152 -1.91 -36.40 8.40
C LEU A 152 -3.29 -36.43 9.06
N LEU A 153 -3.44 -35.78 10.20
CA LEU A 153 -4.70 -35.62 10.88
C LEU A 153 -5.01 -34.14 11.08
N ILE A 154 -6.12 -33.68 10.53
CA ILE A 154 -6.62 -32.33 10.80
C ILE A 154 -7.75 -32.41 11.82
N MET A 155 -7.63 -31.67 12.94
CA MET A 155 -8.67 -31.59 13.97
C MET A 155 -9.26 -30.18 14.00
N SER A 156 -10.59 -30.09 13.97
CA SER A 156 -11.31 -28.84 13.86
C SER A 156 -12.61 -28.86 14.66
N ALA A 157 -13.10 -27.69 15.07
CA ALA A 157 -14.40 -27.55 15.73
C ALA A 157 -15.54 -27.15 14.77
N THR A 158 -15.24 -26.35 13.74
CA THR A 158 -16.27 -25.62 12.96
C THR A 158 -15.92 -25.45 11.47
N LEU A 159 -14.97 -26.21 10.92
CA LEU A 159 -14.53 -26.01 9.53
C LEU A 159 -15.51 -26.63 8.54
N ASP A 160 -15.59 -26.07 7.34
CA ASP A 160 -16.18 -26.75 6.19
C ASP A 160 -15.33 -27.99 5.85
N ALA A 161 -15.72 -29.10 6.43
CA ALA A 161 -15.02 -30.36 6.31
C ALA A 161 -15.04 -30.90 4.87
N SER A 162 -16.02 -30.52 4.05
CA SER A 162 -16.15 -30.95 2.65
C SER A 162 -15.03 -30.36 1.81
N ARG A 163 -14.84 -29.03 1.89
CA ARG A 163 -13.77 -28.34 1.18
C ARG A 163 -12.38 -28.84 1.59
N LEU A 164 -12.20 -29.10 2.89
CA LEU A 164 -10.92 -29.63 3.39
C LEU A 164 -10.70 -31.10 2.95
N SER A 165 -11.75 -31.92 2.91
CA SER A 165 -11.69 -33.31 2.41
C SER A 165 -11.29 -33.34 0.94
N GLU A 166 -11.89 -32.50 0.10
CA GLU A 166 -11.51 -32.36 -1.31
C GLU A 166 -10.03 -31.94 -1.45
N HIS A 167 -9.61 -30.94 -0.68
CA HIS A 167 -8.23 -30.48 -0.66
C HIS A 167 -7.23 -31.59 -0.27
N LEU A 168 -7.62 -32.46 0.64
CA LEU A 168 -6.86 -33.64 1.07
C LEU A 168 -7.16 -34.90 0.25
N ARG A 169 -7.60 -34.73 -1.00
CA ARG A 169 -7.85 -35.83 -1.98
C ARG A 169 -8.85 -36.86 -1.47
N GLY A 170 -9.94 -36.42 -0.82
CA GLY A 170 -11.00 -37.29 -0.33
C GLY A 170 -10.71 -37.92 1.05
N ALA A 171 -9.93 -37.24 1.89
CA ALA A 171 -9.70 -37.70 3.27
C ALA A 171 -11.02 -37.93 4.03
N ALA A 172 -11.08 -39.03 4.79
CA ALA A 172 -12.24 -39.38 5.57
C ALA A 172 -12.57 -38.29 6.62
N VAL A 173 -13.83 -37.85 6.64
CA VAL A 173 -14.36 -36.92 7.65
C VAL A 173 -15.07 -37.70 8.74
N ILE A 174 -14.60 -37.55 9.96
CA ILE A 174 -15.13 -38.24 11.14
C ILE A 174 -15.70 -37.21 12.10
N HIS A 175 -16.93 -37.40 12.52
CA HIS A 175 -17.62 -36.50 13.42
C HIS A 175 -17.77 -37.12 14.84
N ALA A 176 -17.17 -36.44 15.84
CA ALA A 176 -17.40 -36.78 17.24
C ALA A 176 -18.40 -35.79 17.83
N THR A 177 -19.62 -36.25 18.03
CA THR A 177 -20.67 -35.45 18.66
C THR A 177 -20.46 -35.39 20.17
N GLY A 178 -20.19 -34.19 20.67
CA GLY A 178 -20.07 -33.94 22.11
C GLY A 178 -21.38 -33.73 22.79
N ARG A 179 -21.44 -33.97 24.10
CA ARG A 179 -22.56 -33.51 24.94
C ARG A 179 -22.27 -32.08 25.39
N MET A 180 -22.76 -31.10 24.64
CA MET A 180 -22.88 -29.74 25.18
C MET A 180 -24.17 -29.61 25.97
N PHE A 181 -24.09 -29.00 27.13
CA PHE A 181 -25.31 -28.66 27.88
C PHE A 181 -26.00 -27.45 27.21
N PRO A 182 -27.31 -27.32 27.35
CA PRO A 182 -28.05 -26.17 26.82
C PRO A 182 -27.50 -24.86 27.36
N VAL A 183 -27.38 -23.87 26.47
CA VAL A 183 -26.98 -22.49 26.82
C VAL A 183 -28.10 -21.55 26.41
N GLU A 184 -28.73 -20.94 27.43
CA GLU A 184 -29.70 -19.88 27.21
C GLU A 184 -29.01 -18.63 26.72
N THR A 185 -29.52 -18.03 25.65
CA THR A 185 -28.88 -16.85 25.04
C THR A 185 -29.75 -15.63 25.13
N HIS A 186 -29.25 -14.57 25.76
CA HIS A 186 -29.91 -13.28 25.88
C HIS A 186 -29.22 -12.26 24.99
N TYR A 187 -30.02 -11.43 24.34
CA TYR A 187 -29.56 -10.36 23.47
C TYR A 187 -29.92 -8.98 24.03
N LEU A 188 -29.34 -7.93 23.53
CA LEU A 188 -29.80 -6.57 23.80
C LEU A 188 -31.02 -6.25 22.93
N ASP A 189 -31.96 -5.49 23.47
CA ASP A 189 -33.12 -5.02 22.70
C ASP A 189 -32.73 -4.00 21.61
N LYS A 190 -31.71 -3.20 21.86
CA LYS A 190 -31.25 -2.15 20.97
C LYS A 190 -29.72 -2.02 21.02
N THR A 191 -29.13 -1.59 19.91
CA THR A 191 -27.71 -1.21 19.85
C THR A 191 -27.43 -0.06 20.83
N THR A 192 -26.43 -0.23 21.67
CA THR A 192 -26.04 0.77 22.67
C THR A 192 -25.12 1.83 22.07
N ARG A 193 -25.14 3.05 22.62
CA ARG A 193 -24.18 4.11 22.33
C ARG A 193 -23.06 4.23 23.37
N GLN A 194 -23.05 3.33 24.35
CA GLN A 194 -22.05 3.33 25.42
C GLN A 194 -20.73 2.70 24.94
N THR A 195 -19.70 2.84 25.75
CA THR A 195 -18.41 2.16 25.49
C THR A 195 -18.55 0.67 25.78
N ILE A 196 -17.80 -0.17 25.05
CA ILE A 196 -17.76 -1.62 25.22
C ILE A 196 -17.56 -2.02 26.70
N SER A 197 -16.67 -1.33 27.41
CA SER A 197 -16.40 -1.59 28.84
C SER A 197 -17.61 -1.28 29.74
N ALA A 198 -18.35 -0.21 29.46
CA ALA A 198 -19.53 0.15 30.24
C ALA A 198 -20.66 -0.86 30.05
N ASP A 199 -20.87 -1.33 28.81
CA ASP A 199 -21.88 -2.36 28.53
C ASP A 199 -21.50 -3.69 29.16
N ALA A 200 -20.23 -4.06 29.09
CA ALA A 200 -19.71 -5.27 29.75
C ALA A 200 -19.93 -5.20 31.26
N CYS A 201 -19.66 -4.06 31.93
CA CYS A 201 -19.90 -3.91 33.35
C CYS A 201 -21.38 -4.07 33.73
N LYS A 202 -22.30 -3.46 32.96
CA LYS A 202 -23.74 -3.63 33.20
C LYS A 202 -24.17 -5.06 33.03
N ALA A 203 -23.69 -5.76 32.00
CA ALA A 203 -24.00 -7.16 31.78
C ALA A 203 -23.44 -8.06 32.91
N VAL A 204 -22.22 -7.76 33.41
CA VAL A 204 -21.66 -8.46 34.59
C VAL A 204 -22.55 -8.27 35.81
N GLN A 205 -22.96 -7.03 36.11
CA GLN A 205 -23.86 -6.78 37.24
C GLN A 205 -25.18 -7.55 37.12
N ARG A 206 -25.81 -7.54 35.94
CA ARG A 206 -26.99 -8.32 35.63
C ARG A 206 -26.73 -9.82 35.83
N ALA A 207 -25.65 -10.36 35.27
CA ALA A 207 -25.30 -11.78 35.41
C ALA A 207 -24.99 -12.20 36.86
N LEU A 208 -24.45 -11.28 37.68
CA LEU A 208 -24.23 -11.54 39.09
C LEU A 208 -25.54 -11.75 39.87
N HIS A 209 -26.65 -11.11 39.47
CA HIS A 209 -27.98 -11.26 40.07
C HIS A 209 -28.75 -12.47 39.53
N GLU A 210 -28.60 -12.73 38.20
CA GLU A 210 -29.40 -13.77 37.53
C GLU A 210 -28.79 -15.18 37.60
N THR A 211 -27.45 -15.27 37.76
CA THR A 211 -26.71 -16.53 37.75
C THR A 211 -25.85 -16.72 38.98
N ARG A 212 -25.36 -17.96 39.22
CA ARG A 212 -24.49 -18.27 40.37
C ARG A 212 -23.09 -18.74 39.97
N GLN A 213 -22.91 -19.15 38.71
CA GLN A 213 -21.62 -19.66 38.20
C GLN A 213 -20.63 -18.52 37.96
N SER A 214 -19.37 -18.88 37.84
CA SER A 214 -18.32 -17.92 37.40
C SER A 214 -18.63 -17.39 36.02
N ILE A 215 -18.21 -16.14 35.76
CA ILE A 215 -18.52 -15.37 34.54
C ILE A 215 -17.26 -15.24 33.71
N LEU A 216 -17.37 -15.49 32.40
CA LEU A 216 -16.33 -15.20 31.40
C LEU A 216 -16.83 -14.07 30.50
N VAL A 217 -16.05 -12.97 30.44
CA VAL A 217 -16.35 -11.80 29.64
C VAL A 217 -15.37 -11.70 28.49
N PHE A 218 -15.86 -11.73 27.26
CA PHE A 218 -15.03 -11.52 26.06
C PHE A 218 -14.96 -10.04 25.69
N LEU A 219 -13.73 -9.52 25.70
CA LEU A 219 -13.40 -8.13 25.39
C LEU A 219 -12.38 -8.05 24.24
N PRO A 220 -12.37 -6.98 23.42
CA PRO A 220 -11.52 -6.90 22.25
C PRO A 220 -10.02 -6.93 22.57
N GLY A 221 -9.59 -6.24 23.62
CA GLY A 221 -8.18 -6.10 23.93
C GLY A 221 -7.88 -5.74 25.38
N GLU A 222 -6.59 -5.61 25.67
CA GLU A 222 -6.07 -5.32 27.02
C GLU A 222 -6.62 -3.98 27.57
N ALA A 223 -6.72 -2.96 26.72
CA ALA A 223 -7.23 -1.64 27.14
C ALA A 223 -8.66 -1.72 27.66
N GLU A 224 -9.53 -2.46 26.97
CA GLU A 224 -10.90 -2.69 27.37
C GLU A 224 -10.98 -3.58 28.62
N ILE A 225 -10.09 -4.57 28.75
CA ILE A 225 -10.00 -5.42 29.95
C ILE A 225 -9.63 -4.57 31.16
N ARG A 226 -8.57 -3.76 31.09
CA ARG A 226 -8.13 -2.90 32.22
C ARG A 226 -9.22 -1.90 32.63
N ARG A 227 -9.84 -1.24 31.64
CA ARG A 227 -10.93 -0.30 31.90
C ARG A 227 -12.15 -0.99 32.54
N THR A 228 -12.52 -2.19 32.07
CA THR A 228 -13.61 -2.97 32.67
C THR A 228 -13.26 -3.42 34.07
N GLU A 229 -12.04 -3.86 34.31
CA GLU A 229 -11.53 -4.22 35.63
C GLU A 229 -11.59 -3.06 36.63
N GLU A 230 -11.10 -1.85 36.22
CA GLU A 230 -11.18 -0.64 37.03
C GLU A 230 -12.62 -0.29 37.38
N MET A 231 -13.53 -0.34 36.38
CA MET A 231 -14.94 -0.05 36.59
C MET A 231 -15.62 -1.07 37.51
N LEU A 232 -15.31 -2.35 37.39
CA LEU A 232 -15.86 -3.41 38.26
C LEU A 232 -15.32 -3.30 39.68
N ASN A 233 -14.03 -2.99 39.85
CA ASN A 233 -13.43 -2.80 41.15
C ASN A 233 -13.96 -1.53 41.88
N ALA A 234 -14.35 -0.51 41.13
CA ALA A 234 -15.02 0.68 41.65
C ALA A 234 -16.50 0.43 41.99
N ALA A 235 -17.14 -0.56 41.36
CA ALA A 235 -18.48 -0.98 41.69
C ALA A 235 -18.45 -1.90 42.92
N ASN A 236 -19.33 -1.69 43.89
CA ASN A 236 -19.43 -2.55 45.08
C ASN A 236 -19.85 -3.98 44.69
N LEU A 237 -18.86 -4.82 44.35
CA LEU A 237 -19.08 -6.22 44.07
C LEU A 237 -19.46 -6.99 45.32
N PRO A 238 -20.33 -8.01 45.24
CA PRO A 238 -20.67 -8.87 46.38
C PRO A 238 -19.43 -9.53 46.98
N SER A 239 -19.47 -9.80 48.30
CA SER A 239 -18.39 -10.53 48.98
C SER A 239 -18.19 -11.90 48.30
N GLY A 240 -16.92 -12.31 48.17
CA GLY A 240 -16.56 -13.56 47.49
C GLY A 240 -16.50 -13.49 45.96
N VAL A 241 -16.72 -12.31 45.34
CA VAL A 241 -16.54 -12.14 43.88
C VAL A 241 -15.16 -11.56 43.65
N VAL A 242 -14.40 -12.17 42.72
CA VAL A 242 -13.03 -11.70 42.32
C VAL A 242 -12.95 -11.49 40.81
N VAL A 243 -12.36 -10.38 40.42
CA VAL A 243 -12.07 -10.06 39.01
C VAL A 243 -10.69 -10.58 38.63
N ARG A 244 -10.56 -11.23 37.49
CA ARG A 244 -9.30 -11.79 36.99
C ARG A 244 -9.13 -11.46 35.52
N PRO A 245 -8.14 -10.67 35.12
CA PRO A 245 -7.80 -10.45 33.70
C PRO A 245 -7.14 -11.72 33.12
N LEU A 246 -7.35 -11.96 31.81
CA LEU A 246 -6.72 -13.03 31.05
C LEU A 246 -6.44 -12.60 29.61
N TYR A 247 -5.20 -12.28 29.31
CA TYR A 247 -4.76 -11.90 27.97
C TYR A 247 -3.32 -12.34 27.69
N GLY A 248 -2.91 -12.37 26.42
CA GLY A 248 -1.66 -13.02 25.98
C GLY A 248 -0.38 -12.39 26.49
N ALA A 249 -0.39 -11.12 26.91
CA ALA A 249 0.80 -10.43 27.42
C ALA A 249 1.09 -10.68 28.91
N MET A 250 0.19 -11.36 29.64
CA MET A 250 0.39 -11.71 31.03
C MET A 250 1.48 -12.78 31.22
N GLY A 251 2.09 -12.80 32.41
CA GLY A 251 3.01 -13.85 32.81
C GLY A 251 2.34 -15.23 32.91
N PHE A 252 3.10 -16.29 32.61
CA PHE A 252 2.54 -17.66 32.62
C PHE A 252 1.95 -18.06 33.99
N ALA A 253 2.60 -17.72 35.09
CA ALA A 253 2.11 -18.04 36.45
C ALA A 253 0.77 -17.33 36.72
N GLU A 254 0.61 -16.11 36.24
CA GLU A 254 -0.65 -15.35 36.36
C GLU A 254 -1.77 -15.97 35.53
N GLN A 255 -1.46 -16.36 34.27
CA GLN A 255 -2.40 -17.05 33.41
C GLN A 255 -2.84 -18.39 34.02
N ASP A 256 -1.89 -19.21 34.51
CA ASP A 256 -2.17 -20.49 35.18
C ASP A 256 -3.05 -20.30 36.42
N ALA A 257 -2.84 -19.23 37.19
CA ALA A 257 -3.66 -18.94 38.37
C ALA A 257 -5.13 -18.63 38.01
N VAL A 258 -5.39 -18.02 36.86
CA VAL A 258 -6.75 -17.74 36.38
C VAL A 258 -7.44 -19.01 35.91
N LEU A 259 -6.71 -19.96 35.30
CA LEU A 259 -7.25 -21.21 34.79
C LEU A 259 -7.69 -22.18 35.91
N LYS A 260 -7.03 -22.16 37.07
CA LYS A 260 -7.36 -23.03 38.20
C LYS A 260 -8.80 -22.78 38.73
N PRO A 261 -9.46 -23.77 39.32
CA PRO A 261 -10.76 -23.57 39.93
C PRO A 261 -10.72 -22.51 41.03
N ALA A 262 -11.81 -21.79 41.22
CA ALA A 262 -11.92 -20.89 42.35
C ALA A 262 -12.00 -21.69 43.66
N PRO A 263 -11.48 -21.17 44.77
CA PRO A 263 -11.76 -21.74 46.09
C PRO A 263 -13.27 -21.80 46.38
N ASP A 264 -13.68 -22.70 47.24
CA ASP A 264 -15.08 -22.83 47.63
C ASP A 264 -15.62 -21.49 48.14
N GLY A 265 -16.83 -21.14 47.71
CA GLY A 265 -17.48 -19.88 48.05
C GLY A 265 -16.97 -18.65 47.25
N VAL A 266 -15.96 -18.79 46.39
CA VAL A 266 -15.43 -17.68 45.56
C VAL A 266 -15.97 -17.79 44.14
N ARG A 267 -16.54 -16.70 43.62
CA ARG A 267 -17.02 -16.57 42.25
C ARG A 267 -16.06 -15.72 41.42
N LYS A 268 -15.57 -16.26 40.31
CA LYS A 268 -14.65 -15.52 39.40
C LYS A 268 -15.40 -14.78 38.33
N ILE A 269 -14.96 -13.55 38.03
CA ILE A 269 -15.23 -12.83 36.80
C ILE A 269 -13.94 -12.79 36.00
N VAL A 270 -13.87 -13.56 34.91
CA VAL A 270 -12.69 -13.60 34.05
C VAL A 270 -12.91 -12.66 32.88
N LEU A 271 -12.05 -11.62 32.77
CA LEU A 271 -12.06 -10.69 31.66
C LEU A 271 -11.03 -11.15 30.62
N ALA A 272 -11.45 -11.64 29.47
CA ALA A 272 -10.56 -12.27 28.52
C ALA A 272 -10.67 -11.70 27.10
N THR A 273 -9.59 -11.82 26.34
CA THR A 273 -9.59 -11.66 24.88
C THR A 273 -9.95 -13.01 24.22
N THR A 274 -9.75 -13.09 22.90
CA THR A 274 -9.90 -14.35 22.14
C THR A 274 -9.04 -15.51 22.67
N ILE A 275 -8.10 -15.27 23.60
CA ILE A 275 -7.29 -16.33 24.23
C ILE A 275 -8.16 -17.38 24.94
N ALA A 276 -9.33 -16.98 25.44
CA ALA A 276 -10.26 -17.88 26.12
C ALA A 276 -11.31 -18.48 25.18
N GLU A 277 -11.23 -18.24 23.87
CA GLU A 277 -12.23 -18.71 22.89
C GLU A 277 -12.04 -20.17 22.52
N THR A 278 -10.79 -20.62 22.34
CA THR A 278 -10.43 -21.99 21.93
C THR A 278 -9.52 -22.64 23.00
N SER A 279 -8.99 -23.78 22.77
CA SER A 279 -7.91 -24.54 23.44
C SER A 279 -7.76 -24.44 24.97
N LEU A 280 -8.28 -23.44 25.68
CA LEU A 280 -8.17 -23.29 27.14
C LEU A 280 -9.47 -23.65 27.86
N THR A 281 -9.40 -24.46 28.90
CA THR A 281 -10.55 -24.73 29.78
C THR A 281 -10.39 -23.93 31.06
N ILE A 282 -11.32 -23.02 31.33
CA ILE A 282 -11.42 -22.29 32.59
C ILE A 282 -12.49 -22.99 33.41
N GLU A 283 -12.09 -23.58 34.51
CA GLU A 283 -13.00 -24.35 35.35
C GLU A 283 -14.04 -23.46 36.06
N GLY A 284 -15.27 -23.97 36.20
CA GLY A 284 -16.38 -23.32 36.92
C GLY A 284 -17.12 -22.22 36.12
N ILE A 285 -16.81 -22.00 34.83
CA ILE A 285 -17.57 -21.06 33.98
C ILE A 285 -18.90 -21.68 33.59
N GLY A 286 -19.98 -20.96 33.87
CA GLY A 286 -21.34 -21.28 33.39
C GLY A 286 -22.06 -20.06 32.84
N THR A 287 -21.42 -18.88 32.92
CA THR A 287 -21.99 -17.66 32.35
C THR A 287 -20.97 -17.02 31.42
N VAL A 288 -21.40 -16.65 30.22
CA VAL A 288 -20.59 -15.95 29.23
C VAL A 288 -21.21 -14.58 28.90
N ILE A 289 -20.38 -13.59 28.80
CA ILE A 289 -20.74 -12.26 28.28
C ILE A 289 -19.87 -12.00 27.06
N ASP A 290 -20.50 -11.87 25.90
CA ASP A 290 -19.82 -11.61 24.63
C ASP A 290 -20.11 -10.18 24.15
N THR A 291 -19.08 -9.35 24.08
CA THR A 291 -19.20 -7.98 23.58
C THR A 291 -19.37 -7.91 22.06
N GLY A 292 -19.17 -9.00 21.33
CA GLY A 292 -19.30 -9.07 19.88
C GLY A 292 -18.11 -8.47 19.11
N PHE A 293 -16.99 -8.19 19.78
CA PHE A 293 -15.80 -7.60 19.17
C PHE A 293 -14.54 -8.38 19.50
N LYS A 294 -13.54 -8.22 18.60
CA LYS A 294 -12.17 -8.71 18.80
C LYS A 294 -11.14 -7.77 18.15
N ARG A 295 -9.90 -7.88 18.54
CA ARG A 295 -8.77 -7.26 17.83
C ARG A 295 -8.27 -8.21 16.74
N SER A 296 -8.16 -7.69 15.53
CA SER A 296 -7.61 -8.42 14.38
C SER A 296 -6.46 -7.63 13.77
N PRO A 297 -5.31 -8.25 13.52
CA PRO A 297 -4.27 -7.62 12.71
C PRO A 297 -4.77 -7.52 11.27
N ARG A 298 -4.60 -6.35 10.66
CA ARG A 298 -4.90 -6.11 9.26
C ARG A 298 -3.70 -5.45 8.60
N PHE A 299 -3.16 -6.09 7.62
CA PHE A 299 -2.08 -5.55 6.81
C PHE A 299 -2.65 -4.66 5.70
N ASP A 300 -2.09 -3.47 5.58
CA ASP A 300 -2.40 -2.55 4.50
C ASP A 300 -1.28 -2.59 3.44
N PRO A 301 -1.53 -3.16 2.27
CA PRO A 301 -0.54 -3.22 1.20
C PRO A 301 -0.04 -1.84 0.74
N ALA A 302 -0.87 -0.81 0.80
CA ALA A 302 -0.49 0.52 0.33
C ALA A 302 0.58 1.19 1.21
N SER A 303 0.51 0.97 2.53
CA SER A 303 1.48 1.52 3.49
C SER A 303 2.56 0.52 3.93
N GLY A 304 2.41 -0.78 3.62
CA GLY A 304 3.28 -1.84 4.12
C GLY A 304 3.22 -2.02 5.65
N MET A 305 2.10 -1.68 6.28
CA MET A 305 1.93 -1.67 7.72
C MET A 305 0.78 -2.55 8.17
N THR A 306 0.95 -3.15 9.35
CA THR A 306 -0.12 -3.88 10.03
C THR A 306 -0.71 -3.03 11.14
N ALA A 307 -2.01 -2.78 11.08
CA ALA A 307 -2.77 -2.12 12.14
C ALA A 307 -3.60 -3.15 12.91
N LEU A 308 -3.79 -2.95 14.22
CA LEU A 308 -4.73 -3.74 15.03
C LEU A 308 -6.09 -3.05 15.02
N GLU A 309 -7.02 -3.61 14.27
CA GLU A 309 -8.39 -3.09 14.19
C GLU A 309 -9.32 -3.80 15.16
N THR A 310 -10.28 -3.06 15.71
CA THR A 310 -11.42 -3.65 16.44
C THR A 310 -12.50 -4.01 15.42
N VAL A 311 -12.73 -5.30 15.24
CA VAL A 311 -13.68 -5.83 14.27
C VAL A 311 -14.80 -6.61 14.98
N ARG A 312 -15.93 -6.77 14.30
CA ARG A 312 -16.99 -7.69 14.75
C ARG A 312 -16.50 -9.14 14.70
N VAL A 313 -16.96 -9.96 15.62
CA VAL A 313 -16.73 -11.41 15.60
C VAL A 313 -17.50 -12.05 14.46
N SER A 314 -17.04 -13.22 14.00
CA SER A 314 -17.83 -14.09 13.14
C SER A 314 -18.90 -14.83 13.93
N LEU A 315 -19.90 -15.40 13.23
CA LEU A 315 -20.92 -16.24 13.84
C LEU A 315 -20.29 -17.47 14.53
N ALA A 316 -19.32 -18.12 13.85
CA ALA A 316 -18.60 -19.26 14.41
C ALA A 316 -17.87 -18.90 15.71
N SER A 317 -17.17 -17.75 15.75
CA SER A 317 -16.53 -17.23 16.95
C SER A 317 -17.52 -16.93 18.07
N ALA A 318 -18.65 -16.27 17.76
CA ALA A 318 -19.72 -16.00 18.72
C ALA A 318 -20.33 -17.29 19.31
N ASP A 319 -20.50 -18.32 18.49
CA ASP A 319 -21.03 -19.62 18.94
C ASP A 319 -20.00 -20.40 19.78
N GLN A 320 -18.71 -20.34 19.44
CA GLN A 320 -17.65 -20.91 20.26
C GLN A 320 -17.57 -20.24 21.64
N ARG A 321 -17.67 -18.90 21.69
CA ARG A 321 -17.73 -18.15 22.96
C ARG A 321 -18.93 -18.56 23.78
N ARG A 322 -20.14 -18.63 23.19
CA ARG A 322 -21.36 -19.13 23.83
C ARG A 322 -21.17 -20.52 24.40
N GLY A 323 -20.55 -21.42 23.61
CA GLY A 323 -20.30 -22.81 24.00
C GLY A 323 -19.47 -22.97 25.29
N ARG A 324 -18.68 -21.92 25.66
CA ARG A 324 -17.93 -21.92 26.93
C ARG A 324 -18.82 -22.02 28.16
N ALA A 325 -20.06 -21.52 28.12
CA ALA A 325 -21.02 -21.62 29.22
C ALA A 325 -21.57 -23.03 29.40
N GLY A 326 -21.67 -23.82 28.32
CA GLY A 326 -22.32 -25.15 28.34
C GLY A 326 -21.36 -26.34 28.52
N ARG A 327 -20.12 -26.15 28.98
CA ARG A 327 -19.12 -27.23 29.08
C ARG A 327 -19.34 -28.17 30.26
N LEU A 328 -19.68 -27.63 31.41
CA LEU A 328 -19.77 -28.39 32.69
C LEU A 328 -21.21 -28.57 33.17
N GLY A 329 -22.16 -27.86 32.62
CA GLY A 329 -23.57 -27.85 32.96
C GLY A 329 -24.36 -26.87 32.12
N PRO A 330 -25.69 -26.77 32.31
CA PRO A 330 -26.47 -25.73 31.63
C PRO A 330 -25.95 -24.34 31.94
N GLY A 331 -25.84 -23.47 30.92
CA GLY A 331 -25.23 -22.17 31.04
C GLY A 331 -26.07 -21.04 30.45
N VAL A 332 -25.58 -19.83 30.62
CA VAL A 332 -26.20 -18.60 30.13
C VAL A 332 -25.19 -17.78 29.34
N CYS A 333 -25.60 -17.21 28.20
CA CYS A 333 -24.81 -16.35 27.38
C CYS A 333 -25.49 -14.99 27.13
N TYR A 334 -24.85 -13.89 27.46
CA TYR A 334 -25.32 -12.54 27.16
C TYR A 334 -24.54 -12.00 25.96
N ARG A 335 -25.20 -11.86 24.82
CA ARG A 335 -24.66 -11.22 23.60
C ARG A 335 -25.00 -9.75 23.63
N LEU A 336 -23.98 -8.89 23.69
CA LEU A 336 -24.16 -7.45 23.84
C LEU A 336 -24.45 -6.75 22.50
N TRP A 337 -25.35 -7.34 21.72
CA TRP A 337 -25.92 -6.78 20.48
C TRP A 337 -27.32 -7.30 20.24
N PRO A 338 -28.16 -6.63 19.42
CA PRO A 338 -29.49 -7.11 19.06
C PRO A 338 -29.45 -8.41 18.27
N GLU A 339 -30.41 -9.28 18.49
CA GLU A 339 -30.48 -10.59 17.79
C GLU A 339 -30.48 -10.45 16.27
N ALA A 340 -31.15 -9.40 15.74
CA ALA A 340 -31.19 -9.12 14.30
C ALA A 340 -29.79 -8.91 13.69
N GLU A 341 -28.83 -8.34 14.44
CA GLU A 341 -27.46 -8.14 13.98
C GLU A 341 -26.68 -9.45 13.82
N THR A 342 -27.11 -10.53 14.48
CA THR A 342 -26.46 -11.83 14.37
C THR A 342 -26.48 -12.36 12.93
N ARG A 343 -27.54 -12.07 12.17
CA ARG A 343 -27.66 -12.50 10.76
C ARG A 343 -26.69 -11.76 9.82
N ALA A 344 -26.20 -10.60 10.24
CA ALA A 344 -25.23 -9.82 9.47
C ALA A 344 -23.78 -10.17 9.79
N LEU A 345 -23.52 -11.04 10.77
CA LEU A 345 -22.16 -11.50 11.07
C LEU A 345 -21.65 -12.40 9.94
N ALA A 346 -20.37 -12.28 9.62
CA ALA A 346 -19.70 -13.22 8.72
C ALA A 346 -19.79 -14.65 9.32
N ALA A 347 -19.98 -15.66 8.48
CA ALA A 347 -20.11 -17.04 8.94
C ALA A 347 -18.85 -17.51 9.69
N HIS A 348 -17.67 -17.25 9.12
CA HIS A 348 -16.35 -17.58 9.65
C HIS A 348 -15.44 -16.39 9.64
N ASP A 349 -14.35 -16.46 10.39
CA ASP A 349 -13.27 -15.49 10.33
C ASP A 349 -12.51 -15.60 9.00
N GLN A 350 -11.97 -14.49 8.53
CA GLN A 350 -11.11 -14.53 7.34
C GLN A 350 -9.79 -15.22 7.69
N PRO A 351 -9.30 -16.16 6.85
CA PRO A 351 -7.99 -16.76 7.01
C PRO A 351 -6.90 -15.69 7.08
N GLU A 352 -5.92 -15.86 7.97
CA GLU A 352 -4.83 -14.89 8.13
C GLU A 352 -4.03 -14.69 6.85
N ILE A 353 -3.89 -15.70 6.02
CA ILE A 353 -3.18 -15.62 4.72
C ILE A 353 -3.77 -14.54 3.78
N LEU A 354 -5.04 -14.18 3.96
CA LEU A 354 -5.71 -13.17 3.13
C LEU A 354 -5.56 -11.74 3.66
N VAL A 355 -5.17 -11.56 4.93
CA VAL A 355 -5.23 -10.26 5.60
C VAL A 355 -3.94 -9.87 6.34
N SER A 356 -2.98 -10.80 6.49
CA SER A 356 -1.73 -10.58 7.21
C SER A 356 -0.59 -10.13 6.30
N ASP A 357 0.49 -9.65 6.91
CA ASP A 357 1.78 -9.43 6.24
C ASP A 357 2.36 -10.77 5.77
N LEU A 358 2.55 -10.92 4.48
CA LEU A 358 3.08 -12.14 3.88
C LEU A 358 4.61 -12.21 3.84
N THR A 359 5.33 -11.20 4.33
CA THR A 359 6.79 -11.17 4.29
C THR A 359 7.43 -12.40 4.95
N PRO A 360 6.97 -12.87 6.13
CA PRO A 360 7.48 -14.11 6.71
C PRO A 360 7.22 -15.33 5.82
N LEU A 361 5.99 -15.46 5.29
CA LEU A 361 5.60 -16.56 4.42
C LEU A 361 6.47 -16.62 3.17
N VAL A 362 6.69 -15.48 2.49
CA VAL A 362 7.51 -15.43 1.26
C VAL A 362 8.96 -15.83 1.53
N LEU A 363 9.52 -15.42 2.67
CA LEU A 363 10.88 -15.82 3.06
C LEU A 363 10.98 -17.32 3.33
N GLU A 364 9.99 -17.91 4.01
CA GLU A 364 9.93 -19.35 4.27
C GLU A 364 9.75 -20.16 2.97
N LEU A 365 8.92 -19.69 2.04
CA LEU A 365 8.76 -20.31 0.72
C LEU A 365 10.07 -20.25 -0.09
N ALA A 366 10.75 -19.11 -0.09
CA ALA A 366 12.05 -18.99 -0.74
C ALA A 366 13.10 -19.92 -0.13
N ALA A 367 13.06 -20.14 1.20
CA ALA A 367 13.91 -21.11 1.87
C ALA A 367 13.57 -22.56 1.50
N TRP A 368 12.31 -22.86 1.23
CA TRP A 368 11.84 -24.16 0.73
C TRP A 368 12.19 -24.39 -0.74
N GLY A 369 12.61 -23.35 -1.47
CA GLY A 369 12.90 -23.41 -2.92
C GLY A 369 11.69 -23.08 -3.81
N VAL A 370 10.66 -22.49 -3.24
CA VAL A 370 9.41 -22.12 -3.94
C VAL A 370 9.36 -20.61 -4.17
N ASN A 371 9.34 -20.20 -5.44
CA ASN A 371 9.27 -18.80 -5.84
C ASN A 371 7.84 -18.32 -6.12
N GLU A 372 6.97 -19.23 -6.55
CA GLU A 372 5.58 -18.92 -6.86
C GLU A 372 4.63 -19.73 -5.96
N PRO A 373 3.73 -19.08 -5.24
CA PRO A 373 2.85 -19.77 -4.29
C PRO A 373 1.94 -20.79 -4.97
N SER A 374 1.59 -20.59 -6.23
CA SER A 374 0.74 -21.50 -7.02
C SER A 374 1.32 -22.90 -7.22
N SER A 375 2.63 -23.10 -6.99
CA SER A 375 3.25 -24.42 -7.06
C SER A 375 2.93 -25.32 -5.86
N LEU A 376 2.42 -24.76 -4.77
CA LEU A 376 1.97 -25.48 -3.59
C LEU A 376 0.45 -25.59 -3.52
N SER A 377 -0.01 -26.58 -2.77
CA SER A 377 -1.44 -26.80 -2.52
C SER A 377 -1.91 -25.98 -1.33
N TRP A 378 -2.70 -24.94 -1.57
CA TRP A 378 -3.25 -24.06 -0.57
C TRP A 378 -4.77 -24.23 -0.45
N LEU A 379 -5.28 -24.19 0.75
CA LEU A 379 -6.73 -24.12 0.96
C LEU A 379 -7.29 -22.77 0.49
N ASP A 380 -6.57 -21.68 0.77
CA ASP A 380 -6.79 -20.36 0.19
C ASP A 380 -5.47 -19.81 -0.31
N GLN A 381 -5.42 -19.36 -1.56
CA GLN A 381 -4.21 -18.80 -2.17
C GLN A 381 -3.84 -17.45 -1.54
N PRO A 382 -2.56 -17.19 -1.26
CA PRO A 382 -2.12 -15.88 -0.83
C PRO A 382 -2.45 -14.81 -1.91
N PRO A 383 -2.94 -13.61 -1.51
CA PRO A 383 -3.27 -12.55 -2.45
C PRO A 383 -2.04 -12.10 -3.26
N ALA A 384 -2.13 -12.08 -4.59
CA ALA A 384 -1.01 -11.79 -5.48
C ALA A 384 -0.35 -10.43 -5.20
N ALA A 385 -1.14 -9.38 -4.90
CA ALA A 385 -0.62 -8.04 -4.61
C ALA A 385 0.19 -8.02 -3.30
N ALA A 386 -0.32 -8.65 -2.23
CA ALA A 386 0.38 -8.72 -0.95
C ALA A 386 1.65 -9.60 -1.05
N PHE A 387 1.58 -10.67 -1.85
CA PHE A 387 2.74 -11.53 -2.12
C PHE A 387 3.83 -10.78 -2.88
N ALA A 388 3.49 -10.05 -3.93
CA ALA A 388 4.44 -9.24 -4.71
C ALA A 388 5.11 -8.18 -3.83
N GLN A 389 4.35 -7.47 -3.02
CA GLN A 389 4.87 -6.47 -2.09
C GLN A 389 5.83 -7.08 -1.04
N ALA A 390 5.48 -8.23 -0.49
CA ALA A 390 6.36 -8.95 0.45
C ALA A 390 7.66 -9.37 -0.23
N ARG A 391 7.59 -9.79 -1.49
CA ARG A 391 8.74 -10.15 -2.31
C ARG A 391 9.64 -8.94 -2.59
N ASP A 392 9.06 -7.79 -2.94
CA ASP A 392 9.81 -6.55 -3.17
C ASP A 392 10.50 -6.08 -1.89
N LEU A 393 9.82 -6.18 -0.74
CA LEU A 393 10.44 -5.89 0.55
C LEU A 393 11.65 -6.81 0.82
N LEU A 394 11.50 -8.12 0.61
CA LEU A 394 12.59 -9.08 0.82
C LEU A 394 13.77 -8.86 -0.13
N LYS A 395 13.52 -8.41 -1.37
CA LYS A 395 14.58 -7.97 -2.28
C LYS A 395 15.31 -6.74 -1.73
N ASN A 396 14.57 -5.74 -1.26
CA ASN A 396 15.16 -4.55 -0.65
C ASN A 396 15.94 -4.83 0.65
N LEU A 397 15.67 -5.98 1.30
CA LEU A 397 16.43 -6.48 2.45
C LEU A 397 17.56 -7.47 2.04
N ASP A 398 17.89 -7.59 0.77
CA ASP A 398 18.86 -8.54 0.25
C ASP A 398 18.59 -10.01 0.64
N ALA A 399 17.36 -10.33 1.04
CA ALA A 399 16.99 -11.67 1.52
C ALA A 399 16.71 -12.66 0.39
N ILE A 400 16.18 -12.15 -0.73
CA ILE A 400 15.89 -12.91 -1.95
C ILE A 400 16.33 -12.11 -3.19
N ASP A 401 16.62 -12.85 -4.25
CA ASP A 401 16.83 -12.32 -5.60
C ASP A 401 16.08 -13.23 -6.59
N GLU A 402 16.74 -14.06 -7.38
CA GLU A 402 16.11 -15.17 -8.12
C GLU A 402 15.70 -16.32 -7.19
N GLY A 403 16.28 -16.41 -6.01
CA GLY A 403 15.98 -17.35 -4.93
C GLY A 403 16.48 -16.80 -3.60
N ILE A 404 16.50 -17.62 -2.56
CA ILE A 404 16.98 -17.20 -1.25
C ILE A 404 18.50 -16.93 -1.25
N THR A 405 18.90 -15.77 -0.77
CA THR A 405 20.31 -15.36 -0.65
C THR A 405 20.97 -15.93 0.63
N ALA A 406 22.27 -15.69 0.80
CA ALA A 406 22.97 -15.99 2.06
C ALA A 406 22.37 -15.18 3.24
N MET A 407 21.96 -13.93 2.99
CA MET A 407 21.27 -13.08 3.96
C MET A 407 19.93 -13.71 4.34
N GLY A 408 19.10 -14.07 3.37
CA GLY A 408 17.81 -14.70 3.62
C GLY A 408 17.93 -16.00 4.41
N ARG A 409 18.89 -16.86 4.07
CA ARG A 409 19.19 -18.10 4.83
C ARG A 409 19.61 -17.83 6.28
N ALA A 410 20.32 -16.75 6.53
CA ALA A 410 20.67 -16.36 7.91
C ALA A 410 19.42 -15.82 8.65
N MET A 411 18.56 -15.07 7.96
CA MET A 411 17.33 -14.51 8.55
C MET A 411 16.32 -15.60 8.94
N VAL A 412 16.12 -16.62 8.13
CA VAL A 412 15.20 -17.75 8.41
C VAL A 412 15.56 -18.49 9.71
N LYS A 413 16.83 -18.54 10.09
CA LYS A 413 17.26 -19.23 11.32
C LYS A 413 16.69 -18.61 12.60
N VAL A 414 16.38 -17.31 12.59
CA VAL A 414 15.89 -16.59 13.77
C VAL A 414 14.37 -16.51 13.80
N PRO A 415 13.71 -16.74 14.96
CA PRO A 415 12.25 -16.66 15.10
C PRO A 415 11.79 -15.20 15.20
N LEU A 416 12.11 -14.40 14.22
CA LEU A 416 11.79 -12.98 14.14
C LEU A 416 11.09 -12.66 12.82
N HIS A 417 10.35 -11.57 12.81
CA HIS A 417 9.89 -10.97 11.56
C HIS A 417 11.11 -10.67 10.66
N PRO A 418 11.05 -10.88 9.33
CA PRO A 418 12.18 -10.68 8.41
C PRO A 418 12.91 -9.34 8.57
N ARG A 419 12.20 -8.24 8.79
CA ARG A 419 12.80 -6.93 9.05
C ARG A 419 13.72 -6.93 10.27
N LEU A 420 13.26 -7.53 11.36
CA LEU A 420 14.07 -7.65 12.59
C LEU A 420 15.21 -8.66 12.44
N ALA A 421 14.96 -9.76 11.72
CA ALA A 421 16.00 -10.73 11.41
C ALA A 421 17.12 -10.09 10.57
N HIS A 422 16.77 -9.27 9.57
CA HIS A 422 17.72 -8.49 8.77
C HIS A 422 18.54 -7.54 9.65
N MET A 423 17.89 -6.78 10.54
CA MET A 423 18.57 -5.89 11.48
C MET A 423 19.63 -6.62 12.29
N VAL A 424 19.29 -7.80 12.82
CA VAL A 424 20.24 -8.58 13.65
C VAL A 424 21.39 -9.11 12.79
N VAL A 425 21.12 -9.68 11.62
CA VAL A 425 22.16 -10.27 10.75
C VAL A 425 23.09 -9.17 10.21
N LYS A 426 22.57 -8.03 9.76
CA LYS A 426 23.39 -6.88 9.33
C LYS A 426 24.12 -6.23 10.51
N GLY A 427 23.45 -6.06 11.65
CA GLY A 427 24.08 -5.54 12.88
C GLY A 427 25.26 -6.40 13.33
N MET A 428 25.11 -7.72 13.23
CA MET A 428 26.22 -8.66 13.51
C MET A 428 27.38 -8.45 12.51
N ALA A 429 27.08 -8.29 11.22
CA ALA A 429 28.12 -8.03 10.21
C ALA A 429 28.84 -6.68 10.43
N LEU A 430 28.15 -5.70 11.01
CA LEU A 430 28.68 -4.40 11.39
C LEU A 430 29.39 -4.39 12.77
N GLY A 431 29.47 -5.54 13.45
CA GLY A 431 30.12 -5.69 14.75
C GLY A 431 29.29 -5.23 15.96
N SER A 432 27.98 -5.02 15.81
CA SER A 432 27.03 -4.64 16.86
C SER A 432 25.89 -5.66 17.01
N GLY A 433 26.24 -6.94 16.97
CA GLY A 433 25.26 -8.04 17.01
C GLY A 433 24.51 -8.19 18.32
N GLU A 434 25.17 -7.94 19.46
CA GLU A 434 24.52 -8.03 20.79
C GLU A 434 23.46 -6.94 20.95
N THR A 435 23.82 -5.70 20.62
CA THR A 435 22.89 -4.55 20.64
C THR A 435 21.73 -4.77 19.68
N ALA A 436 21.99 -5.24 18.46
CA ALA A 436 20.94 -5.56 17.50
C ALA A 436 19.99 -6.67 17.99
N ALA A 437 20.51 -7.70 18.65
CA ALA A 437 19.70 -8.77 19.23
C ALA A 437 18.82 -8.28 20.41
N GLU A 438 19.35 -7.39 21.26
CA GLU A 438 18.57 -6.80 22.35
C GLU A 438 17.46 -5.88 21.82
N MET A 439 17.78 -5.06 20.81
CA MET A 439 16.79 -4.23 20.14
C MET A 439 15.70 -5.05 19.44
N ALA A 440 16.08 -6.11 18.72
CA ALA A 440 15.11 -6.97 18.05
C ALA A 440 14.18 -7.67 19.06
N ALA A 441 14.74 -8.11 20.19
CA ALA A 441 13.95 -8.67 21.29
C ALA A 441 12.99 -7.63 21.88
N PHE A 442 13.47 -6.40 22.11
CA PHE A 442 12.63 -5.30 22.60
C PHE A 442 11.50 -4.97 21.63
N LEU A 443 11.80 -4.84 20.34
CA LEU A 443 10.82 -4.50 19.31
C LEU A 443 9.81 -5.63 19.03
N SER A 444 10.14 -6.88 19.39
CA SER A 444 9.24 -8.05 19.28
C SER A 444 8.35 -8.23 20.50
N GLU A 445 8.70 -7.65 21.63
CA GLU A 445 7.98 -7.81 22.89
C GLU A 445 7.32 -6.49 23.29
N ARG A 446 6.32 -6.55 24.17
CA ARG A 446 5.76 -5.34 24.76
C ARG A 446 6.62 -4.90 25.94
N ASP A 447 7.00 -3.62 25.95
CA ASP A 447 7.81 -3.03 27.03
C ASP A 447 7.03 -2.80 28.35
N GLY A 448 5.71 -2.83 28.29
CA GLY A 448 4.84 -2.57 29.44
C GLY A 448 4.76 -1.10 29.85
N LEU A 449 5.41 -0.20 29.09
CA LEU A 449 5.39 1.23 29.37
C LEU A 449 4.17 1.92 28.72
N GLY A 450 3.62 2.92 29.40
CA GLY A 450 2.54 3.72 28.87
C GLY A 450 2.96 4.62 27.69
N ARG A 451 1.99 5.32 27.11
CA ARG A 451 2.24 6.27 26.00
C ARG A 451 3.09 7.47 26.44
N ASP A 452 3.04 7.82 27.72
CA ASP A 452 3.77 8.97 28.29
C ASP A 452 5.29 8.73 28.41
N ALA A 453 5.76 7.51 28.18
CA ALA A 453 7.18 7.17 28.20
C ALA A 453 7.97 7.72 26.97
N GLY A 454 7.33 8.48 26.10
CA GLY A 454 7.91 9.03 24.85
C GLY A 454 8.12 7.96 23.76
N CYS A 455 8.64 8.39 22.61
CA CYS A 455 8.82 7.53 21.44
C CYS A 455 10.27 6.98 21.30
N ASN A 456 11.23 7.49 22.06
CA ASN A 456 12.63 7.12 21.91
C ASN A 456 12.89 5.68 22.39
N ILE A 457 13.34 4.80 21.47
CA ILE A 457 13.57 3.38 21.69
C ILE A 457 14.61 3.16 22.78
N ALA A 458 15.76 3.85 22.75
CA ALA A 458 16.82 3.69 23.74
C ALA A 458 16.33 4.02 25.15
N SER A 459 15.60 5.13 25.31
CA SER A 459 15.02 5.56 26.59
C SER A 459 14.01 4.54 27.12
N ARG A 460 13.14 4.00 26.25
CA ARG A 460 12.16 2.98 26.64
C ARG A 460 12.82 1.66 27.02
N LEU A 461 13.80 1.21 26.24
CA LEU A 461 14.57 -0.01 26.56
C LEU A 461 15.26 0.12 27.93
N ALA A 462 15.90 1.26 28.20
CA ALA A 462 16.54 1.55 29.50
C ALA A 462 15.52 1.63 30.66
N ALA A 463 14.31 2.09 30.40
CA ALA A 463 13.25 2.22 31.41
C ALA A 463 12.49 0.91 31.67
N THR A 464 12.59 -0.08 30.79
CA THR A 464 11.86 -1.36 30.92
C THR A 464 12.35 -2.16 32.17
N ARG A 465 11.41 -2.63 32.99
CA ARG A 465 11.66 -3.33 34.25
C ARG A 465 10.80 -4.59 34.40
N GLY A 466 11.02 -5.35 35.44
CA GLY A 466 10.18 -6.49 35.83
C GLY A 466 10.10 -7.60 34.79
N GLN A 467 8.94 -8.18 34.64
CA GLN A 467 8.70 -9.32 33.73
C GLN A 467 8.98 -8.98 32.26
N ALA A 468 8.70 -7.74 31.82
CA ALA A 468 9.01 -7.32 30.46
C ALA A 468 10.52 -7.37 30.18
N ARG A 469 11.34 -6.85 31.10
CA ARG A 469 12.79 -6.91 30.97
C ARG A 469 13.30 -8.36 30.92
N THR A 470 12.75 -9.22 31.76
CA THR A 470 13.13 -10.66 31.80
C THR A 470 12.83 -11.34 30.49
N ARG A 471 11.66 -11.08 29.86
CA ARG A 471 11.30 -11.64 28.57
C ARG A 471 12.21 -11.14 27.44
N ILE A 472 12.49 -9.84 27.40
CA ILE A 472 13.40 -9.24 26.42
C ILE A 472 14.80 -9.87 26.54
N GLN A 473 15.33 -10.01 27.75
CA GLN A 473 16.64 -10.63 27.96
C GLN A 473 16.67 -12.11 27.56
N ALA A 474 15.60 -12.86 27.83
CA ALA A 474 15.50 -14.25 27.43
C ALA A 474 15.44 -14.40 25.90
N SER A 475 14.65 -13.55 25.20
CA SER A 475 14.56 -13.50 23.75
C SER A 475 15.91 -13.11 23.12
N ALA A 476 16.56 -12.07 23.64
CA ALA A 476 17.89 -11.66 23.17
C ALA A 476 18.94 -12.76 23.32
N ARG A 477 18.94 -13.46 24.47
CA ARG A 477 19.84 -14.61 24.70
C ARG A 477 19.62 -15.72 23.68
N GLN A 478 18.37 -16.05 23.37
CA GLN A 478 18.08 -17.07 22.37
C GLN A 478 18.55 -16.66 20.97
N ILE A 479 18.31 -15.40 20.57
CA ILE A 479 18.77 -14.87 19.28
C ILE A 479 20.30 -15.00 19.21
N LYS A 480 21.01 -14.58 20.27
CA LYS A 480 22.48 -14.66 20.35
C LYS A 480 22.98 -16.09 20.24
N GLN A 481 22.32 -17.04 20.87
CA GLN A 481 22.67 -18.47 20.77
C GLN A 481 22.47 -19.04 19.38
N ILE A 482 21.32 -18.76 18.77
CA ILE A 482 20.99 -19.26 17.40
C ILE A 482 22.01 -18.78 16.38
N LEU A 483 22.38 -17.51 16.41
CA LEU A 483 23.32 -16.92 15.46
C LEU A 483 24.77 -16.95 15.92
N SER A 484 25.06 -17.51 17.12
CA SER A 484 26.40 -17.53 17.70
C SER A 484 27.05 -16.12 17.79
N ILE A 485 26.25 -15.13 18.18
CA ILE A 485 26.66 -13.72 18.23
C ILE A 485 27.73 -13.55 19.30
N LYS A 486 28.86 -12.93 18.93
CA LYS A 486 29.94 -12.54 19.82
C LYS A 486 29.69 -11.15 20.40
N ALA A 487 30.48 -10.78 21.42
CA ALA A 487 30.45 -9.42 21.98
C ALA A 487 30.65 -8.36 20.90
N ASP A 488 30.00 -7.23 21.07
CA ASP A 488 30.07 -6.12 20.13
C ASP A 488 31.51 -5.58 20.05
N THR A 489 31.95 -5.30 18.82
CA THR A 489 33.26 -4.73 18.49
C THR A 489 33.17 -3.29 18.01
N THR A 490 31.97 -2.85 17.66
CA THR A 490 31.64 -1.48 17.21
C THR A 490 30.42 -0.99 17.97
N ASN A 491 30.26 0.32 18.01
CA ASN A 491 29.06 0.95 18.57
C ASN A 491 28.24 1.58 17.44
N ILE A 492 27.33 0.81 16.86
CA ILE A 492 26.38 1.28 15.87
C ILE A 492 25.17 1.87 16.60
N SER A 493 24.71 3.06 16.16
CA SER A 493 23.57 3.72 16.79
C SER A 493 22.27 2.94 16.64
N GLU A 494 21.36 3.11 17.59
CA GLU A 494 20.01 2.52 17.51
C GLU A 494 19.27 3.00 16.25
N GLY A 495 19.52 4.25 15.81
CA GLY A 495 18.96 4.79 14.57
C GLY A 495 19.36 4.00 13.36
N VAL A 496 20.63 3.65 13.21
CA VAL A 496 21.10 2.81 12.12
C VAL A 496 20.49 1.42 12.19
N LEU A 497 20.47 0.79 13.38
CA LEU A 497 19.89 -0.54 13.54
C LEU A 497 18.39 -0.56 13.17
N VAL A 498 17.62 0.43 13.61
CA VAL A 498 16.20 0.55 13.24
C VAL A 498 16.06 0.79 11.72
N ALA A 499 16.89 1.65 11.12
CA ALA A 499 16.87 1.91 9.69
C ALA A 499 17.20 0.66 8.85
N LEU A 500 18.06 -0.25 9.35
CA LEU A 500 18.30 -1.55 8.71
C LEU A 500 17.04 -2.43 8.67
N ALA A 501 16.17 -2.34 9.68
CA ALA A 501 14.89 -3.06 9.68
C ALA A 501 13.84 -2.38 8.80
N TRP A 502 13.82 -1.06 8.81
CA TRP A 502 12.84 -0.23 8.10
C TRP A 502 13.49 0.87 7.26
N PRO A 503 14.20 0.53 6.18
CA PRO A 503 14.80 1.53 5.30
C PRO A 503 13.75 2.43 4.62
N ASP A 504 12.55 1.92 4.43
CA ASP A 504 11.36 2.62 3.94
C ASP A 504 10.76 3.62 4.95
N ARG A 505 11.23 3.61 6.21
CA ARG A 505 10.77 4.48 7.30
C ARG A 505 11.88 5.36 7.89
N ILE A 506 12.97 5.54 7.17
CA ILE A 506 13.89 6.65 7.43
C ILE A 506 13.10 7.93 7.14
N ALA A 507 13.08 8.87 8.07
CA ALA A 507 12.18 10.00 8.01
C ALA A 507 12.90 11.32 8.23
N GLN A 508 12.61 12.32 7.39
CA GLN A 508 13.13 13.67 7.46
C GLN A 508 12.08 14.63 7.99
N ARG A 509 12.47 15.51 8.91
CA ARG A 509 11.60 16.54 9.47
C ARG A 509 11.14 17.54 8.41
N ARG A 510 9.86 17.89 8.42
CA ARG A 510 9.26 18.90 7.56
C ARG A 510 9.10 20.22 8.33
N GLY A 511 9.80 21.26 7.89
CA GLY A 511 9.69 22.60 8.46
C GLY A 511 10.09 22.66 9.93
N GLY A 512 9.46 23.54 10.70
CA GLY A 512 9.70 23.72 12.14
C GLY A 512 8.83 22.86 13.06
N ASP A 513 8.00 21.99 12.50
CA ASP A 513 6.99 21.20 13.23
C ASP A 513 7.52 19.77 13.54
N ARG A 514 6.78 19.03 14.36
CA ARG A 514 6.99 17.61 14.72
C ARG A 514 6.59 16.62 13.63
N ARG A 515 6.41 17.07 12.39
CA ARG A 515 6.02 16.29 11.23
C ARG A 515 7.25 15.83 10.44
N TYR A 516 7.16 14.62 9.96
CA TYR A 516 8.22 13.95 9.21
C TYR A 516 7.66 13.40 7.91
N ARG A 517 8.51 13.31 6.90
CA ARG A 517 8.25 12.54 5.67
C ARG A 517 9.11 11.30 5.70
N MET A 518 8.53 10.14 5.45
CA MET A 518 9.25 8.86 5.36
C MET A 518 9.80 8.65 3.94
N SER A 519 10.90 7.91 3.85
CA SER A 519 11.52 7.49 2.58
C SER A 519 10.56 6.70 1.68
N GLY A 520 9.64 5.92 2.25
CA GLY A 520 8.55 5.28 1.53
C GLY A 520 7.42 6.20 1.08
N GLY A 521 7.50 7.53 1.31
CA GLY A 521 6.57 8.54 0.80
C GLY A 521 5.47 9.00 1.75
N GLY A 522 5.18 8.26 2.82
CA GLY A 522 4.14 8.63 3.81
C GLY A 522 4.57 9.75 4.76
N GLY A 523 3.60 10.40 5.40
CA GLY A 523 3.81 11.34 6.49
C GLY A 523 3.79 10.66 7.86
N ALA A 524 4.53 11.22 8.84
CA ALA A 524 4.49 10.76 10.23
C ALA A 524 4.55 11.95 11.19
N ILE A 525 3.99 11.79 12.39
CA ILE A 525 3.91 12.86 13.38
C ILE A 525 4.25 12.33 14.78
N LEU A 526 5.14 13.04 15.48
CA LEU A 526 5.43 12.77 16.89
C LEU A 526 4.33 13.32 17.82
N PRO A 527 4.15 12.73 19.01
CA PRO A 527 3.33 13.32 20.07
C PRO A 527 3.80 14.73 20.44
N GLU A 528 2.92 15.48 21.10
CA GLU A 528 3.32 16.77 21.67
C GLU A 528 4.40 16.57 22.74
N HIS A 529 5.38 17.48 22.73
CA HIS A 529 6.49 17.49 23.70
C HIS A 529 7.41 16.26 23.68
N ASP A 530 7.40 15.45 22.62
CA ASP A 530 8.36 14.33 22.50
C ASP A 530 9.80 14.83 22.29
N GLY A 531 10.74 14.23 23.02
CA GLY A 531 12.16 14.61 22.96
C GLY A 531 12.83 14.47 21.58
N LEU A 532 12.26 13.64 20.70
CA LEU A 532 12.74 13.45 19.33
C LEU A 532 12.31 14.56 18.36
N ALA A 533 11.40 15.47 18.74
CA ALA A 533 10.87 16.49 17.84
C ALA A 533 11.94 17.48 17.29
N LYS A 534 13.12 17.58 17.95
CA LYS A 534 14.24 18.41 17.51
C LYS A 534 15.16 17.72 16.50
N GLN A 535 15.04 16.42 16.33
CA GLN A 535 15.88 15.66 15.41
C GLN A 535 15.48 15.93 13.97
N GLU A 536 16.45 16.11 13.09
CA GLU A 536 16.21 16.29 11.66
C GLU A 536 15.82 14.97 11.00
N TRP A 537 16.45 13.89 11.42
CA TRP A 537 16.26 12.56 10.88
C TRP A 537 15.88 11.57 11.98
N LEU A 538 14.96 10.68 11.65
CA LEU A 538 14.51 9.58 12.49
C LEU A 538 14.48 8.26 11.71
N ALA A 539 14.75 7.17 12.39
CA ALA A 539 14.38 5.84 11.95
C ALA A 539 13.13 5.41 12.74
N ILE A 540 12.01 5.16 12.04
CA ILE A 540 10.71 4.89 12.67
C ILE A 540 10.44 3.39 12.68
N ALA A 541 10.26 2.80 13.86
CA ALA A 541 9.97 1.39 14.01
C ALA A 541 8.46 1.11 14.03
N THR A 542 7.67 1.93 14.74
CA THR A 542 6.24 1.66 14.95
C THR A 542 5.40 2.92 14.82
N THR A 543 4.30 2.80 14.08
CA THR A 543 3.26 3.84 13.93
C THR A 543 1.87 3.24 14.18
N ASP A 544 0.82 4.06 14.12
CA ASP A 544 -0.58 3.61 14.19
C ASP A 544 -1.12 3.05 12.86
N GLY A 545 -0.38 3.19 11.76
CA GLY A 545 -0.81 2.73 10.44
C GLY A 545 -2.01 3.49 9.85
N ALA A 546 -2.36 4.67 10.38
CA ALA A 546 -3.48 5.45 9.90
C ALA A 546 -3.22 6.06 8.52
N SER A 547 -4.27 6.33 7.76
CA SER A 547 -4.18 7.11 6.52
C SER A 547 -3.80 8.58 6.83
N GLY A 548 -2.85 9.15 6.08
CA GLY A 548 -2.33 10.50 6.30
C GLY A 548 -1.06 10.54 7.14
N ASP A 549 -0.91 11.54 8.03
CA ASP A 549 0.23 11.63 8.94
C ASP A 549 0.06 10.62 10.08
N GLN A 550 0.87 9.55 10.06
CA GLN A 550 0.82 8.45 11.02
C GLN A 550 1.43 8.86 12.36
N LYS A 551 0.81 8.49 13.47
CA LYS A 551 1.36 8.75 14.80
C LYS A 551 2.52 7.82 15.08
N ILE A 552 3.68 8.40 15.42
CA ILE A 552 4.87 7.67 15.79
C ILE A 552 4.72 7.16 17.24
N PHE A 553 5.00 5.87 17.46
CA PHE A 553 5.03 5.25 18.77
C PHE A 553 6.45 4.88 19.20
N LEU A 554 7.28 4.42 18.25
CA LEU A 554 8.68 4.07 18.51
C LEU A 554 9.55 4.56 17.36
N ALA A 555 10.59 5.29 17.69
CA ALA A 555 11.61 5.78 16.75
C ALA A 555 12.97 5.93 17.44
N ALA A 556 14.03 5.99 16.65
CA ALA A 556 15.37 6.32 17.11
C ALA A 556 15.93 7.51 16.29
N PRO A 557 16.77 8.37 16.90
CA PRO A 557 17.44 9.45 16.19
C PRO A 557 18.44 8.89 15.17
N LEU A 558 18.57 9.56 14.04
CA LEU A 558 19.49 9.21 12.97
C LEU A 558 20.15 10.49 12.44
N THR A 559 21.35 10.39 11.91
CA THR A 559 22.08 11.51 11.30
C THR A 559 22.25 11.29 9.80
N LEU A 560 22.38 12.38 9.04
CA LEU A 560 22.63 12.27 7.60
C LEU A 560 23.95 11.53 7.31
N ALA A 561 24.99 11.75 8.12
CA ALA A 561 26.28 11.05 7.98
C ALA A 561 26.11 9.52 8.15
N GLU A 562 25.29 9.07 9.08
CA GLU A 562 24.99 7.65 9.25
C GLU A 562 24.20 7.09 8.07
N ILE A 563 23.25 7.86 7.52
CA ILE A 563 22.51 7.47 6.31
C ILE A 563 23.49 7.29 5.15
N GLU A 564 24.37 8.24 4.93
CA GLU A 564 25.38 8.18 3.85
C GLU A 564 26.37 7.03 4.03
N ALA A 565 26.77 6.73 5.26
CA ALA A 565 27.70 5.64 5.55
C ALA A 565 27.09 4.25 5.40
N HIS A 566 25.82 4.06 5.82
CA HIS A 566 25.23 2.73 5.91
C HIS A 566 24.21 2.41 4.83
N PHE A 567 23.72 3.43 4.08
CA PHE A 567 22.72 3.26 3.01
C PHE A 567 23.15 3.90 1.67
N PRO A 568 24.45 3.84 1.25
CA PRO A 568 24.93 4.52 0.05
C PRO A 568 24.20 4.02 -1.23
N THR A 569 23.85 2.75 -1.30
CA THR A 569 23.15 2.14 -2.44
C THR A 569 21.68 2.56 -2.56
N HIS A 570 21.10 3.12 -1.51
CA HIS A 570 19.73 3.64 -1.51
C HIS A 570 19.67 5.13 -1.86
N ILE A 571 20.85 5.79 -1.99
CA ILE A 571 20.94 7.20 -2.36
C ILE A 571 21.21 7.31 -3.85
N GLU A 572 20.24 7.84 -4.57
CA GLU A 572 20.32 8.06 -6.01
C GLU A 572 20.56 9.53 -6.32
N THR A 573 21.36 9.79 -7.35
CA THR A 573 21.50 11.15 -7.91
C THR A 573 20.63 11.24 -9.15
N ILE A 574 19.62 12.09 -9.09
CA ILE A 574 18.63 12.28 -10.17
C ILE A 574 18.77 13.70 -10.71
N GLU A 575 18.95 13.81 -12.02
CA GLU A 575 18.88 15.07 -12.74
C GLU A 575 17.47 15.24 -13.30
N THR A 576 16.89 16.39 -13.04
CA THR A 576 15.52 16.71 -13.49
C THR A 576 15.56 18.03 -14.25
N VAL A 577 15.04 18.01 -15.48
CA VAL A 577 14.76 19.21 -16.26
C VAL A 577 13.24 19.30 -16.37
N ALA A 578 12.67 20.38 -15.88
CA ALA A 578 11.21 20.53 -15.81
C ALA A 578 10.77 21.96 -16.15
N TRP A 579 9.56 22.12 -16.69
CA TRP A 579 8.94 23.41 -16.89
C TRP A 579 8.26 23.88 -15.61
N ASP A 580 8.66 25.02 -15.10
CA ASP A 580 7.98 25.70 -14.02
C ASP A 580 7.01 26.76 -14.58
N SER A 581 5.73 26.48 -14.47
CA SER A 581 4.67 27.37 -14.98
C SER A 581 4.56 28.69 -14.21
N ARG A 582 5.02 28.74 -12.95
CA ARG A 582 4.98 29.97 -12.14
C ARG A 582 6.04 30.97 -12.58
N SER A 583 7.27 30.51 -12.71
CA SER A 583 8.39 31.35 -13.18
C SER A 583 8.45 31.45 -14.69
N GLN A 584 7.65 30.70 -15.43
CA GLN A 584 7.68 30.56 -16.89
C GLN A 584 9.11 30.29 -17.40
N SER A 585 9.77 29.34 -16.76
CA SER A 585 11.15 28.97 -17.09
C SER A 585 11.39 27.48 -16.96
N VAL A 586 12.39 26.99 -17.69
CA VAL A 586 12.94 25.66 -17.51
C VAL A 586 13.82 25.68 -16.27
N THR A 587 13.54 24.80 -15.34
CA THR A 587 14.37 24.54 -14.16
C THR A 587 15.13 23.24 -14.36
N ALA A 588 16.40 23.25 -14.13
CA ALA A 588 17.24 22.07 -14.13
C ALA A 588 17.87 21.91 -12.74
N THR A 589 17.65 20.75 -12.13
CA THR A 589 18.15 20.45 -10.78
C THR A 589 18.81 19.08 -10.76
N ARG A 590 19.88 18.95 -9.97
CA ARG A 590 20.50 17.70 -9.59
C ARG A 590 20.17 17.47 -8.12
N ALA A 591 19.41 16.40 -7.85
CA ALA A 591 18.99 16.06 -6.49
C ALA A 591 19.59 14.72 -6.06
N ARG A 592 20.15 14.67 -4.86
CA ARG A 592 20.48 13.43 -4.17
C ARG A 592 19.26 13.03 -3.38
N LYS A 593 18.73 11.85 -3.64
CA LYS A 593 17.48 11.35 -3.04
C LYS A 593 17.68 10.03 -2.34
N LEU A 594 17.03 9.88 -1.19
CA LEU A 594 16.81 8.61 -0.55
C LEU A 594 15.33 8.24 -0.79
N SER A 595 15.06 7.49 -1.85
CA SER A 595 13.71 7.20 -2.34
C SER A 595 12.86 8.48 -2.48
N ALA A 596 11.81 8.67 -1.65
CA ALA A 596 10.96 9.86 -1.70
C ALA A 596 11.53 11.11 -0.99
N LEU A 597 12.68 11.00 -0.30
CA LEU A 597 13.29 12.10 0.43
C LEU A 597 14.36 12.79 -0.41
N ILE A 598 14.36 14.10 -0.40
CA ILE A 598 15.41 14.92 -1.03
C ILE A 598 16.45 15.24 0.05
N ILE A 599 17.63 14.64 -0.05
CA ILE A 599 18.77 14.92 0.85
C ILE A 599 19.36 16.28 0.52
N GLU A 600 19.61 16.51 -0.75
CA GLU A 600 20.22 17.72 -1.27
C GLU A 600 19.68 18.00 -2.68
N GLU A 601 19.43 19.25 -2.98
CA GLU A 601 19.05 19.70 -4.32
C GLU A 601 19.87 20.92 -4.70
N ARG A 602 20.48 20.87 -5.88
CA ARG A 602 21.28 21.97 -6.42
C ARG A 602 20.83 22.29 -7.84
N PRO A 603 20.90 23.55 -8.28
CA PRO A 603 20.73 23.89 -9.67
C PRO A 603 21.73 23.15 -10.55
N LEU A 604 21.29 22.59 -11.65
CA LEU A 604 22.09 21.93 -12.65
C LEU A 604 22.48 23.00 -13.72
N THR A 605 23.76 23.41 -13.74
CA THR A 605 24.23 24.42 -14.64
C THR A 605 24.64 23.88 -16.02
N ASP A 606 24.87 22.58 -16.10
CA ASP A 606 25.31 21.82 -17.26
C ASP A 606 24.24 20.87 -17.79
N ALA A 607 22.96 21.28 -17.66
CA ALA A 607 21.85 20.48 -18.15
C ALA A 607 21.96 20.24 -19.67
N ASP A 608 21.54 19.03 -20.08
CA ASP A 608 21.53 18.68 -21.51
C ASP A 608 20.72 19.71 -22.31
N PRO A 609 21.36 20.37 -23.30
CA PRO A 609 20.69 21.36 -24.13
C PRO A 609 19.47 20.82 -24.88
N GLN A 610 19.49 19.54 -25.28
CA GLN A 610 18.36 18.91 -25.96
C GLN A 610 17.19 18.70 -25.02
N ALA A 611 17.46 18.19 -23.83
CA ALA A 611 16.41 18.02 -22.79
C ALA A 611 15.82 19.39 -22.40
N THR A 612 16.66 20.41 -22.27
CA THR A 612 16.21 21.78 -21.96
C THR A 612 15.32 22.35 -23.07
N ALA A 613 15.69 22.16 -24.33
CA ALA A 613 14.91 22.60 -25.48
C ALA A 613 13.54 21.86 -25.58
N ALA A 614 13.55 20.56 -25.35
CA ALA A 614 12.31 19.76 -25.33
C ALA A 614 11.33 20.21 -24.24
N VAL A 615 11.83 20.47 -23.02
CA VAL A 615 11.04 21.00 -21.92
C VAL A 615 10.55 22.42 -22.18
N MET A 616 11.37 23.26 -22.83
CA MET A 616 10.93 24.59 -23.26
C MET A 616 9.80 24.52 -24.29
N ALA A 617 9.87 23.57 -25.24
CA ALA A 617 8.80 23.31 -26.19
C ALA A 617 7.51 22.88 -25.48
N GLN A 618 7.60 22.06 -24.43
CA GLN A 618 6.44 21.72 -23.60
C GLN A 618 5.86 22.96 -22.93
N GLY A 619 6.67 23.85 -22.38
CA GLY A 619 6.22 25.12 -21.85
C GLY A 619 5.51 25.99 -22.90
N ILE A 620 5.99 25.99 -24.15
CA ILE A 620 5.34 26.70 -25.26
C ILE A 620 3.99 26.05 -25.61
N ARG A 621 3.87 24.71 -25.58
CA ARG A 621 2.58 24.01 -25.74
C ARG A 621 1.56 24.45 -24.69
N ASP A 622 1.99 24.52 -23.43
CA ASP A 622 1.11 24.92 -22.32
C ASP A 622 0.65 26.40 -22.43
N MET A 623 1.53 27.27 -22.90
CA MET A 623 1.23 28.69 -23.06
C MET A 623 0.53 29.04 -24.40
N GLY A 624 0.65 28.17 -25.39
CA GLY A 624 0.19 28.38 -26.77
C GLY A 624 1.17 29.18 -27.63
N LEU A 625 1.07 29.07 -28.95
CA LEU A 625 1.97 29.70 -29.91
C LEU A 625 2.03 31.24 -29.81
N ARG A 626 1.02 31.85 -29.21
CA ARG A 626 0.97 33.32 -28.99
C ARG A 626 2.12 33.90 -28.17
N VAL A 627 2.90 33.05 -27.47
CA VAL A 627 4.07 33.50 -26.72
C VAL A 627 5.31 33.73 -27.58
N LEU A 628 5.28 33.25 -28.82
CA LEU A 628 6.35 33.43 -29.78
C LEU A 628 6.29 34.86 -30.38
N PRO A 629 7.42 35.44 -30.77
CA PRO A 629 7.50 36.83 -31.31
C PRO A 629 7.01 36.90 -32.77
N TRP A 630 5.70 36.82 -32.96
CA TRP A 630 5.03 36.95 -34.28
C TRP A 630 5.04 38.40 -34.73
N LYS A 631 6.11 38.77 -35.42
CA LYS A 631 6.22 40.12 -36.04
C LYS A 631 5.37 40.18 -37.33
N GLU A 632 4.94 41.35 -37.70
CA GLU A 632 4.10 41.62 -38.88
C GLU A 632 4.59 40.90 -40.15
N GLY A 633 5.89 40.90 -40.43
CA GLY A 633 6.46 40.16 -41.56
C GLY A 633 6.26 38.64 -41.52
N VAL A 634 6.29 38.04 -40.28
CA VAL A 634 6.10 36.60 -40.11
C VAL A 634 4.61 36.24 -40.34
N THR A 635 3.70 37.00 -39.72
CA THR A 635 2.24 36.78 -39.88
C THR A 635 1.80 36.95 -41.34
N HIS A 636 2.35 37.97 -42.03
CA HIS A 636 2.08 38.18 -43.44
C HIS A 636 2.60 37.02 -44.32
N PHE A 637 3.85 36.57 -44.07
CA PHE A 637 4.41 35.44 -44.83
C PHE A 637 3.60 34.15 -44.59
N LYS A 638 3.23 33.89 -43.35
CA LYS A 638 2.40 32.76 -42.96
C LYS A 638 1.03 32.80 -43.69
N ALA A 639 0.40 33.96 -43.69
CA ALA A 639 -0.88 34.17 -44.40
C ALA A 639 -0.74 33.93 -45.90
N GLN A 640 0.36 34.41 -46.56
CA GLN A 640 0.63 34.14 -47.95
C GLN A 640 0.77 32.64 -48.26
N VAL A 641 1.46 31.85 -47.41
CA VAL A 641 1.63 30.40 -47.58
C VAL A 641 0.30 29.70 -47.41
N LEU A 642 -0.46 30.05 -46.36
CA LEU A 642 -1.80 29.47 -46.13
C LEU A 642 -2.80 29.78 -47.23
N PHE A 643 -2.72 30.99 -47.78
CA PHE A 643 -3.50 31.34 -48.95
C PHE A 643 -3.13 30.47 -50.17
N LEU A 644 -1.84 30.29 -50.47
CA LEU A 644 -1.37 29.43 -51.56
C LEU A 644 -1.76 27.97 -51.33
N ARG A 645 -1.66 27.46 -50.14
CA ARG A 645 -2.11 26.11 -49.78
C ARG A 645 -3.59 25.88 -50.10
N ARG A 646 -4.45 26.87 -49.79
CA ARG A 646 -5.88 26.80 -50.08
C ARG A 646 -6.17 26.92 -51.57
N LEU A 647 -5.43 27.79 -52.27
CA LEU A 647 -5.64 28.06 -53.71
C LEU A 647 -5.05 26.98 -54.61
N LEU A 648 -3.93 26.38 -54.21
CA LEU A 648 -3.13 25.41 -55.00
C LEU A 648 -2.83 24.18 -54.17
N PRO A 649 -3.81 23.38 -53.78
CA PRO A 649 -3.65 22.24 -52.88
C PRO A 649 -2.73 21.16 -53.45
N GLU A 650 -2.62 21.05 -54.77
CA GLU A 650 -1.74 20.08 -55.44
C GLU A 650 -0.26 20.43 -55.38
N ASP A 651 0.09 21.69 -55.17
CA ASP A 651 1.51 22.16 -55.25
C ASP A 651 2.29 21.81 -53.98
N GLY A 652 1.69 21.22 -52.93
CA GLY A 652 2.35 20.76 -51.72
C GLY A 652 2.77 21.85 -50.75
N TRP A 653 2.08 23.00 -50.70
CA TRP A 653 2.34 24.09 -49.74
C TRP A 653 2.10 23.60 -48.32
N PRO A 654 3.07 23.85 -47.40
CA PRO A 654 2.97 23.38 -46.02
C PRO A 654 1.82 24.02 -45.24
N ASP A 655 1.26 23.29 -44.29
CA ASP A 655 0.30 23.84 -43.35
C ASP A 655 1.02 24.60 -42.22
N LEU A 656 0.91 25.91 -42.25
CA LEU A 656 1.45 26.82 -41.24
C LEU A 656 0.38 27.34 -40.28
N SER A 657 -0.83 26.70 -40.21
CA SER A 657 -1.84 27.06 -39.22
C SER A 657 -1.35 26.76 -37.79
N ASP A 658 -1.92 27.43 -36.81
CA ASP A 658 -1.56 27.20 -35.40
C ASP A 658 -1.88 25.77 -34.98
N GLU A 659 -2.95 25.21 -35.48
CA GLU A 659 -3.40 23.84 -35.27
C GLU A 659 -2.41 22.81 -35.83
N ALA A 660 -1.75 23.12 -36.93
CA ALA A 660 -0.72 22.25 -37.51
C ALA A 660 0.66 22.42 -36.91
N LEU A 661 0.99 23.63 -36.50
CA LEU A 661 2.32 23.96 -35.95
C LEU A 661 2.48 23.52 -34.49
N LEU A 662 1.44 23.68 -33.65
CA LEU A 662 1.54 23.41 -32.21
C LEU A 662 1.87 21.95 -31.86
N PRO A 663 1.27 20.92 -32.48
CA PRO A 663 1.64 19.54 -32.23
C PRO A 663 3.07 19.18 -32.67
N ARG A 664 3.59 19.85 -33.70
CA ARG A 664 4.86 19.56 -34.37
C ARG A 664 6.02 20.44 -33.89
N LEU A 665 5.92 21.06 -32.71
CA LEU A 665 6.99 21.92 -32.17
C LEU A 665 8.36 21.25 -32.15
N ASP A 666 8.39 19.95 -31.90
CA ASP A 666 9.63 19.16 -31.84
C ASP A 666 10.38 19.14 -33.17
N GLU A 667 9.67 19.21 -34.29
CA GLU A 667 10.25 19.16 -35.62
C GLU A 667 10.79 20.52 -36.10
N TRP A 668 10.10 21.61 -35.82
CA TRP A 668 10.38 22.88 -36.44
C TRP A 668 10.93 23.94 -35.49
N LEU A 669 10.66 23.85 -34.17
CA LEU A 669 11.04 24.88 -33.21
C LEU A 669 12.15 24.40 -32.26
N VAL A 670 12.11 23.16 -31.77
CA VAL A 670 13.11 22.62 -30.82
C VAL A 670 14.56 22.81 -31.28
N PRO A 671 14.91 22.64 -32.57
CA PRO A 671 16.29 22.87 -33.00
C PRO A 671 16.81 24.30 -32.76
N TYR A 672 15.91 25.25 -32.60
CA TYR A 672 16.23 26.67 -32.39
C TYR A 672 16.09 27.10 -30.92
N LEU A 673 15.70 26.19 -30.02
CA LEU A 673 15.51 26.49 -28.59
C LEU A 673 16.77 26.31 -27.76
N ALA A 674 17.92 25.98 -28.35
CA ALA A 674 19.18 25.87 -27.62
C ALA A 674 19.50 27.17 -26.87
N GLY A 675 19.69 27.08 -25.54
CA GLY A 675 19.92 28.24 -24.67
C GLY A 675 18.68 29.09 -24.34
N ILE A 676 17.50 28.70 -24.80
CA ILE A 676 16.21 29.33 -24.46
C ILE A 676 15.62 28.61 -23.24
N THR A 677 15.80 29.19 -22.07
CA THR A 677 15.38 28.60 -20.79
C THR A 677 14.22 29.35 -20.12
N ARG A 678 13.81 30.49 -20.65
CA ARG A 678 12.77 31.37 -20.08
C ARG A 678 11.90 31.95 -21.17
N LYS A 679 10.64 32.23 -20.86
CA LYS A 679 9.75 32.93 -21.80
C LYS A 679 10.35 34.18 -22.38
N ALA A 680 11.01 35.03 -21.59
CA ALA A 680 11.66 36.25 -22.06
C ALA A 680 12.75 36.02 -23.13
N HIS A 681 13.35 34.82 -23.17
CA HIS A 681 14.34 34.49 -24.16
C HIS A 681 13.74 34.18 -25.53
N LEU A 682 12.45 33.89 -25.63
CA LEU A 682 11.73 33.61 -26.88
C LEU A 682 11.81 34.81 -27.85
N GLU A 683 11.90 36.03 -27.33
CA GLU A 683 12.06 37.25 -28.16
C GLU A 683 13.34 37.25 -29.02
N ARG A 684 14.31 36.38 -28.73
CA ARG A 684 15.55 36.22 -29.48
C ARG A 684 15.39 35.37 -30.74
N LEU A 685 14.26 34.69 -30.88
CA LEU A 685 14.03 33.81 -32.01
C LEU A 685 13.79 34.61 -33.29
N ASP A 686 14.51 34.27 -34.33
CA ASP A 686 14.20 34.76 -35.69
C ASP A 686 13.07 33.91 -36.28
N MET A 687 11.83 34.22 -35.86
CA MET A 687 10.65 33.50 -36.32
C MET A 687 10.48 33.55 -37.82
N PHE A 688 10.99 34.62 -38.52
CA PHE A 688 10.86 34.67 -39.95
C PHE A 688 11.73 33.61 -40.62
N ALA A 689 13.01 33.51 -40.22
CA ALA A 689 13.89 32.46 -40.73
C ALA A 689 13.36 31.06 -40.41
N ILE A 690 12.83 30.83 -39.18
CA ILE A 690 12.35 29.55 -38.75
C ILE A 690 11.10 29.11 -39.56
N ILE A 691 10.09 29.98 -39.71
CA ILE A 691 8.89 29.69 -40.47
C ILE A 691 9.18 29.57 -41.97
N LYS A 692 10.08 30.39 -42.48
CA LYS A 692 10.52 30.32 -43.88
C LYS A 692 11.21 29.00 -44.21
N ALA A 693 11.98 28.43 -43.26
CA ALA A 693 12.66 27.14 -43.44
C ALA A 693 11.65 25.96 -43.59
N LEU A 694 10.41 26.11 -43.10
CA LEU A 694 9.36 25.07 -43.28
C LEU A 694 8.80 25.01 -44.73
N VAL A 695 9.04 26.04 -45.54
CA VAL A 695 8.58 26.07 -46.92
C VAL A 695 9.71 25.55 -47.82
N PRO A 696 9.46 24.53 -48.67
CA PRO A 696 10.49 24.05 -49.64
C PRO A 696 11.05 25.16 -50.48
N TYR A 697 12.36 25.13 -50.73
CA TYR A 697 13.07 26.19 -51.43
C TYR A 697 12.48 26.52 -52.83
N ASP A 698 12.06 25.48 -53.57
CA ASP A 698 11.42 25.69 -54.89
C ASP A 698 10.12 26.44 -54.82
N LEU A 699 9.37 26.25 -53.77
CA LEU A 699 8.14 26.98 -53.48
C LEU A 699 8.42 28.41 -53.03
N GLN A 700 9.46 28.64 -52.24
CA GLN A 700 9.86 29.99 -51.85
C GLN A 700 10.20 30.86 -53.05
N ARG A 701 10.84 30.33 -54.09
CA ARG A 701 11.19 31.05 -55.32
C ARG A 701 9.96 31.48 -56.13
N GLN A 702 8.88 30.73 -56.02
CA GLN A 702 7.64 31.02 -56.74
C GLN A 702 6.78 32.05 -56.01
N MET A 703 6.95 32.21 -54.69
CA MET A 703 6.08 33.06 -53.88
C MET A 703 5.96 34.49 -54.38
N GLU A 704 7.07 35.13 -54.72
CA GLU A 704 7.07 36.55 -55.12
C GLU A 704 6.27 36.79 -56.40
N SER A 705 6.26 35.79 -57.28
CA SER A 705 5.44 35.85 -58.50
C SER A 705 3.99 35.47 -58.31
N LEU A 706 3.72 34.64 -57.33
CA LEU A 706 2.34 34.13 -57.06
C LEU A 706 1.58 35.06 -56.10
N VAL A 707 2.23 35.48 -55.02
CA VAL A 707 1.63 36.29 -53.94
C VAL A 707 2.54 37.47 -53.56
N PRO A 708 2.62 38.47 -54.47
CA PRO A 708 3.39 39.65 -54.19
C PRO A 708 2.88 40.34 -52.91
N SER A 709 3.79 40.90 -52.13
CA SER A 709 3.40 41.66 -50.91
C SER A 709 2.71 42.99 -51.25
N ARG A 710 2.93 43.49 -52.47
CA ARG A 710 2.34 44.75 -52.97
C ARG A 710 1.98 44.63 -54.44
N ILE A 711 0.99 45.40 -54.83
CA ILE A 711 0.57 45.53 -56.23
C ILE A 711 0.60 46.99 -56.64
N GLU A 712 1.07 47.25 -57.83
CA GLU A 712 1.01 48.60 -58.43
C GLU A 712 -0.40 48.89 -58.94
N VAL A 713 -0.95 50.00 -58.53
CA VAL A 713 -2.24 50.49 -59.01
C VAL A 713 -2.07 51.62 -60.02
N PRO A 714 -3.12 51.96 -60.78
CA PRO A 714 -3.01 52.93 -61.89
C PRO A 714 -2.34 54.27 -61.52
N SER A 715 -2.41 54.69 -60.27
CA SER A 715 -1.74 55.89 -59.79
C SER A 715 -0.21 55.77 -59.70
N GLY A 716 0.35 54.58 -59.94
CA GLY A 716 1.78 54.27 -59.71
C GLY A 716 2.12 54.05 -58.24
N ALA A 717 1.13 53.97 -57.38
CA ALA A 717 1.32 53.62 -55.99
C ALA A 717 1.37 52.09 -55.79
N HIS A 718 2.32 51.62 -54.91
CA HIS A 718 2.41 50.23 -54.54
C HIS A 718 1.57 50.00 -53.28
N VAL A 719 0.39 49.37 -53.42
CA VAL A 719 -0.53 49.08 -52.34
C VAL A 719 -0.23 47.69 -51.77
N ALA A 720 -0.17 47.56 -50.43
CA ALA A 720 0.01 46.29 -49.79
C ALA A 720 -1.21 45.39 -49.99
N ILE A 721 -0.96 44.10 -50.18
CA ILE A 721 -1.99 43.08 -50.26
C ILE A 721 -2.09 42.42 -48.88
N ASP A 722 -3.28 42.40 -48.31
CA ASP A 722 -3.59 41.77 -47.05
C ASP A 722 -4.10 40.34 -47.30
N TYR A 723 -3.30 39.35 -46.87
CA TYR A 723 -3.62 37.91 -46.99
C TYR A 723 -4.15 37.34 -45.68
N GLU A 724 -4.25 38.13 -44.62
CA GLU A 724 -4.65 37.67 -43.28
C GLU A 724 -6.16 37.57 -43.07
N THR A 725 -6.91 37.95 -44.09
CA THR A 725 -8.36 37.88 -44.04
C THR A 725 -8.89 36.51 -44.46
N ASP A 726 -9.99 36.09 -43.82
CA ASP A 726 -10.72 34.90 -44.26
C ASP A 726 -11.34 35.19 -45.66
N GLY A 727 -10.84 34.50 -46.67
CA GLY A 727 -11.32 34.64 -48.03
C GLY A 727 -10.28 35.15 -49.02
N ASP A 728 -10.71 36.02 -49.95
CA ASP A 728 -9.82 36.53 -51.00
C ASP A 728 -8.88 37.63 -50.43
N PRO A 729 -7.65 37.70 -50.92
CA PRO A 729 -6.71 38.74 -50.52
C PRO A 729 -7.25 40.15 -50.80
N VAL A 730 -7.00 41.08 -49.88
CA VAL A 730 -7.61 42.42 -49.91
C VAL A 730 -6.58 43.47 -50.20
N ILE A 731 -6.90 44.40 -51.07
CA ILE A 731 -6.18 45.68 -51.17
C ILE A 731 -7.08 46.82 -50.69
N ARG A 732 -6.51 47.71 -49.84
CA ARG A 732 -7.15 48.94 -49.37
C ARG A 732 -6.56 50.11 -50.11
N VAL A 733 -7.37 50.73 -50.98
CA VAL A 733 -6.88 51.77 -51.91
C VAL A 733 -7.92 52.88 -52.02
N ARG A 734 -7.46 54.11 -52.14
CA ARG A 734 -8.38 55.23 -52.41
C ARG A 734 -8.97 55.10 -53.78
N LEU A 735 -10.27 55.35 -53.87
CA LEU A 735 -11.03 55.24 -55.09
C LEU A 735 -10.42 55.94 -56.31
N GLN A 736 -9.86 57.16 -56.08
CA GLN A 736 -9.22 57.96 -57.10
C GLN A 736 -7.91 57.38 -57.68
N GLU A 737 -7.28 56.53 -56.96
CA GLU A 737 -6.08 55.81 -57.33
C GLU A 737 -6.33 54.69 -58.34
N MET A 738 -7.61 54.29 -58.45
CA MET A 738 -8.04 53.17 -59.27
C MET A 738 -8.67 53.63 -60.62
N PHE A 739 -8.82 54.94 -60.86
CA PHE A 739 -9.32 55.42 -62.11
C PHE A 739 -8.50 54.91 -63.29
N GLY A 740 -9.18 54.63 -64.40
CA GLY A 740 -8.58 54.03 -65.58
C GLY A 740 -8.45 52.51 -65.54
N LEU A 741 -8.74 51.86 -64.42
CA LEU A 741 -8.61 50.39 -64.30
C LEU A 741 -9.97 49.74 -64.51
N ALA A 742 -10.16 49.09 -65.64
CA ALA A 742 -11.43 48.47 -65.98
C ALA A 742 -11.61 47.10 -65.27
N LYS A 743 -10.56 46.31 -65.19
CA LYS A 743 -10.62 44.97 -64.63
C LYS A 743 -10.02 44.86 -63.23
N THR A 744 -10.58 44.05 -62.36
CA THR A 744 -10.04 43.74 -61.04
C THR A 744 -8.66 43.13 -61.18
N PRO A 745 -7.65 43.60 -60.46
CA PRO A 745 -6.32 42.97 -60.42
C PRO A 745 -6.41 41.52 -59.90
N SER A 746 -5.62 40.66 -60.48
CA SER A 746 -5.48 39.27 -60.06
C SER A 746 -4.04 38.92 -59.74
N ILE A 747 -3.89 37.93 -58.88
CA ILE A 747 -2.61 37.36 -58.45
C ILE A 747 -2.58 35.86 -58.73
N ALA A 748 -1.51 35.16 -58.39
CA ALA A 748 -1.30 33.74 -58.61
C ALA A 748 -1.56 33.35 -60.09
N LYS A 749 -0.95 34.10 -60.99
CA LYS A 749 -1.10 33.91 -62.48
C LYS A 749 -2.57 33.94 -62.94
N GLY A 750 -3.34 34.81 -62.33
CA GLY A 750 -4.75 35.01 -62.71
C GLY A 750 -5.76 34.07 -61.99
N ARG A 751 -5.27 33.20 -61.11
CA ARG A 751 -6.13 32.22 -60.41
C ARG A 751 -6.96 32.81 -59.25
N ALA A 752 -6.53 33.94 -58.69
CA ALA A 752 -7.26 34.63 -57.65
C ALA A 752 -7.44 36.10 -57.95
N GLN A 753 -8.61 36.62 -57.86
CA GLN A 753 -8.93 38.04 -57.94
C GLN A 753 -8.78 38.68 -56.56
N LEU A 754 -8.27 39.92 -56.57
CA LEU A 754 -8.19 40.70 -55.32
C LEU A 754 -9.55 41.25 -54.98
N ARG A 755 -9.89 41.21 -53.72
CA ARG A 755 -10.98 41.95 -53.14
C ARG A 755 -10.50 43.40 -52.86
N ILE A 756 -11.20 44.36 -53.41
CA ILE A 756 -10.80 45.77 -53.31
C ILE A 756 -11.68 46.45 -52.29
N GLU A 757 -11.11 46.98 -51.28
CA GLU A 757 -11.73 47.88 -50.35
C GLU A 757 -11.39 49.32 -50.78
N LEU A 758 -12.37 49.96 -51.42
CA LEU A 758 -12.21 51.33 -51.92
C LEU A 758 -12.44 52.30 -50.75
N LEU A 759 -11.48 53.21 -50.64
CA LEU A 759 -11.47 54.19 -49.58
C LEU A 759 -11.80 55.60 -50.09
N SER A 760 -12.41 56.39 -49.26
CA SER A 760 -12.63 57.81 -49.47
C SER A 760 -11.27 58.57 -49.50
N PRO A 761 -11.27 59.83 -49.97
CA PRO A 761 -10.07 60.64 -49.84
C PRO A 761 -9.53 60.78 -48.40
N ALA A 762 -10.36 60.65 -47.41
CA ALA A 762 -9.98 60.65 -45.99
C ALA A 762 -9.60 59.26 -45.43
N GLY A 763 -9.52 58.20 -46.27
CA GLY A 763 -9.11 56.85 -45.86
C GLY A 763 -10.23 56.04 -45.20
N ARG A 764 -11.51 56.42 -45.32
CA ARG A 764 -12.64 55.66 -44.76
C ARG A 764 -13.21 54.71 -45.83
N PRO A 765 -13.59 53.51 -45.46
CA PRO A 765 -14.19 52.56 -46.37
C PRO A 765 -15.41 53.13 -47.05
N LEU A 766 -15.51 52.91 -48.34
CA LEU A 766 -16.67 53.36 -49.21
C LEU A 766 -17.42 52.16 -49.77
N ALA A 767 -16.66 51.24 -50.34
CA ALA A 767 -17.20 50.07 -50.94
C ALA A 767 -16.20 48.90 -50.89
N VAL A 768 -16.72 47.68 -50.87
CA VAL A 768 -15.94 46.48 -51.04
C VAL A 768 -16.39 45.76 -52.29
N THR A 769 -15.49 45.51 -53.21
CA THR A 769 -15.88 44.85 -54.47
C THR A 769 -14.85 43.78 -54.88
N LYS A 770 -15.36 42.71 -55.52
CA LYS A 770 -14.54 41.71 -56.22
C LYS A 770 -14.52 41.98 -57.73
N SER A 771 -15.40 42.86 -58.24
CA SER A 771 -15.47 43.27 -59.64
C SER A 771 -15.49 44.77 -59.75
N LEU A 772 -14.37 45.33 -60.18
CA LEU A 772 -14.28 46.78 -60.48
C LEU A 772 -15.27 47.15 -61.62
N GLU A 773 -15.40 46.32 -62.65
CA GLU A 773 -16.25 46.53 -63.73
C GLU A 773 -17.72 46.75 -63.34
N THR A 774 -18.18 45.83 -62.44
CA THR A 774 -19.52 45.93 -61.86
C THR A 774 -19.64 47.15 -60.97
N PHE A 775 -18.59 47.44 -60.17
CA PHE A 775 -18.63 48.62 -59.33
C PHE A 775 -18.65 49.93 -60.07
N TRP A 776 -17.86 50.06 -61.16
CA TRP A 776 -17.89 51.28 -61.98
C TRP A 776 -19.27 51.52 -62.63
N THR A 777 -19.93 50.46 -62.98
CA THR A 777 -21.21 50.56 -63.64
C THR A 777 -22.40 50.84 -62.69
N ASN A 778 -22.41 50.13 -61.60
CA ASN A 778 -23.56 50.15 -60.70
C ASN A 778 -23.35 50.86 -59.36
N GLY A 779 -22.14 50.82 -58.78
CA GLY A 779 -21.86 51.37 -57.45
C GLY A 779 -21.25 52.75 -57.45
N TYR A 780 -20.46 53.07 -58.44
CA TYR A 780 -19.74 54.36 -58.52
C TYR A 780 -20.68 55.54 -58.70
N PRO A 781 -21.71 55.50 -59.45
CA PRO A 781 -22.69 56.62 -59.61
C PRO A 781 -23.17 57.11 -58.23
N ASP A 782 -23.61 56.18 -57.36
CA ASP A 782 -24.16 56.48 -56.05
C ASP A 782 -23.03 57.06 -55.11
N VAL A 783 -21.86 56.41 -55.06
CA VAL A 783 -20.70 56.91 -54.34
C VAL A 783 -20.31 58.31 -54.84
N ARG A 784 -20.32 58.57 -56.14
CA ARG A 784 -20.03 59.89 -56.70
C ARG A 784 -21.08 60.94 -56.29
N ALA A 785 -22.35 60.58 -56.36
CA ALA A 785 -23.44 61.51 -55.95
C ALA A 785 -23.31 61.91 -54.45
N GLU A 786 -23.06 60.96 -53.58
CA GLU A 786 -22.88 61.19 -52.15
C GLU A 786 -21.58 62.03 -51.82
N LEU A 787 -20.48 61.64 -52.42
CA LEU A 787 -19.15 62.13 -51.96
C LEU A 787 -18.69 63.40 -52.71
N ARG A 788 -19.19 63.71 -53.87
CA ARG A 788 -18.84 64.91 -54.60
C ARG A 788 -19.14 66.17 -53.78
N GLY A 789 -20.24 66.16 -53.03
CA GLY A 789 -20.59 67.25 -52.12
C GLY A 789 -19.67 67.30 -50.87
N ARG A 790 -19.34 66.14 -50.34
CA ARG A 790 -18.53 66.01 -49.12
C ARG A 790 -17.02 66.23 -49.35
N TYR A 791 -16.51 65.94 -50.56
CA TYR A 791 -15.07 66.09 -50.94
C TYR A 791 -14.91 66.87 -52.22
N PRO A 792 -15.37 68.16 -52.33
CA PRO A 792 -15.40 68.94 -53.57
C PRO A 792 -14.06 69.27 -54.19
N LYS A 793 -12.98 69.11 -53.38
CA LYS A 793 -11.58 69.32 -53.83
C LYS A 793 -10.94 68.11 -54.53
N HIS A 794 -11.65 67.00 -54.57
CA HIS A 794 -11.19 65.74 -55.19
C HIS A 794 -11.88 65.49 -56.52
N SER A 795 -11.23 64.76 -57.44
CA SER A 795 -11.79 64.39 -58.73
C SER A 795 -12.93 63.39 -58.61
N TRP A 796 -14.11 63.69 -59.27
CA TRP A 796 -15.29 62.82 -59.26
C TRP A 796 -15.81 62.82 -60.73
N PRO A 797 -15.05 62.19 -61.70
CA PRO A 797 -15.41 62.21 -63.12
C PRO A 797 -16.75 61.46 -63.36
N GLU A 798 -17.35 61.76 -64.50
CA GLU A 798 -18.59 61.05 -64.95
C GLU A 798 -18.27 59.62 -65.41
N ASP A 799 -17.17 59.53 -66.14
CA ASP A 799 -16.56 58.27 -66.52
C ASP A 799 -15.26 58.02 -65.82
N PRO A 800 -15.22 57.11 -64.81
CA PRO A 800 -14.05 56.78 -64.04
C PRO A 800 -13.00 56.03 -64.85
N LEU A 801 -13.37 55.38 -65.93
CA LEU A 801 -12.47 54.62 -66.79
C LEU A 801 -11.67 55.46 -67.76
N SER A 802 -12.16 56.61 -68.23
CA SER A 802 -11.43 57.54 -69.06
C SER A 802 -10.60 58.56 -68.22
N ALA A 803 -10.77 58.61 -66.89
CA ALA A 803 -10.17 59.58 -66.07
C ALA A 803 -8.72 59.18 -65.64
N ALA A 804 -7.85 60.16 -65.59
CA ALA A 804 -6.47 59.92 -65.10
C ALA A 804 -6.49 59.62 -63.59
N PRO A 805 -5.75 58.60 -63.11
CA PRO A 805 -5.63 58.27 -61.75
C PRO A 805 -4.89 59.38 -60.94
N VAL A 806 -5.33 59.58 -59.68
CA VAL A 806 -4.82 60.67 -58.88
C VAL A 806 -3.87 60.10 -57.82
N LYS A 807 -2.60 60.54 -57.90
CA LYS A 807 -1.62 60.17 -56.83
C LYS A 807 -2.01 60.83 -55.52
N PRO A 808 -1.94 60.10 -54.38
CA PRO A 808 -2.14 60.74 -53.08
C PRO A 808 -1.01 61.73 -52.84
N ARG A 809 -1.36 62.98 -52.49
CA ARG A 809 -0.37 63.92 -51.97
C ARG A 809 0.10 63.41 -50.65
N LYS A 810 1.43 63.18 -50.49
CA LYS A 810 2.03 62.91 -49.15
C LYS A 810 1.60 64.05 -48.23
N LEU A 811 0.80 63.82 -47.23
CA LEU A 811 0.72 64.69 -46.08
C LEU A 811 2.11 64.86 -45.49
N ARG A 812 2.64 66.08 -45.54
CA ARG A 812 3.88 66.43 -44.86
C ARG A 812 3.71 66.34 -43.36
#